data_893dfd50823295b86a2f5f2cd3767575
#
_entry.id   893dfd50823295b86a2f5f2cd3767575
#
_cell.length_a   1.000
_cell.length_b   1.000
_cell.length_c   1.000
_cell.angle_alpha   90.00
_cell.angle_beta   90.00
_cell.angle_gamma   90.00
#
_symmetry.space_group_name_H-M   'P 1'
#
loop_
_entity.id
_entity.type
_entity.pdbx_description
1 polymer ?
#
loop_
_entity_poly.entity_id
_entity_poly.type
_entity_poly.pdbx_seq_one_letter_code
_entity_poly.pdbx_strand_id
1 'polypeptide(L)'
;MPRTMVTLCVVMLLAGRTGPAAEETGGYPIQAVPFTAVRLTDQFWSSRVETNRAVTIPFGFRKSEEEGRIRNFETAAGLRKGEYEGKMPFDDTDVYKLIEGASYSLQSHPDPELDRYLDGIIAKIAAAQEADGYLTTYKTIDPTKSPAPWLKPGPRWVLELEGSHELYNAGHLYEAAYAHYRATGKRHLLDVALKNAELIARTFGPGRLTAPPGHQIIETGLMKLAAVTGERRYRELAKFFLDQRGDPTGRKLFGEYNQDHARVVEQDAAVGHAVRAAYMYSAMVDVAAIEDDPLYRRAVQAIWNNVVSRKLYITGAIGARHKGEAFGDDFELPNRDAYGETCASIANVYWNQRMFLQSGDAKYIDVLERTLYNAAIAGVSLEGDTFFYPNPLESDGKFAFNIGALTRKPWFDSSCCPTNIARFIPSVPDYIYAVREDAVFVNLFVPSEAKADVRGAPVVVRQETEYPWDGRVTLRIAPESARPFEVRVRIPGWAAGRPVPSGLYRYADTVARPFELRLNGEAITPALRDGYAVISRTWAPGDTVTLDLPMAVRRVVADERVEANRGRVAVERGPLVYAAEGIDNDNSVLDLVMPDAATFDVERRPAILGGITVLKTTASDRTGAARPVVLIPYYAWSHRGIGEMAVWLHRGTGPPAK
;
A
#
# COMPACT_ATOMS: atom_id res chain seq x y z
N MET A 1 50.91 -39.11 46.75
CA MET A 1 49.64 -38.41 46.93
C MET A 1 49.29 -37.78 45.63
N PRO A 2 48.29 -38.24 44.85
CA PRO A 2 47.93 -37.66 43.60
C PRO A 2 46.95 -36.51 43.82
N ARG A 3 47.16 -35.36 43.10
CA ARG A 3 46.27 -34.22 43.08
C ARG A 3 45.14 -34.48 42.08
N THR A 4 43.93 -34.53 42.58
CA THR A 4 42.69 -34.60 41.76
C THR A 4 42.37 -33.25 41.16
N MET A 5 42.37 -33.17 39.84
CA MET A 5 41.97 -32.02 39.07
C MET A 5 40.45 -32.09 38.86
N VAL A 6 39.69 -31.17 39.46
CA VAL A 6 38.26 -31.05 39.26
C VAL A 6 38.03 -30.15 38.04
N THR A 7 37.54 -30.73 36.96
CA THR A 7 37.12 -30.01 35.74
C THR A 7 35.72 -29.48 35.94
N LEU A 8 35.58 -28.16 36.05
CA LEU A 8 34.30 -27.47 36.13
C LEU A 8 33.71 -27.32 34.71
N CYS A 9 32.73 -28.17 34.38
CA CYS A 9 31.93 -27.99 33.17
C CYS A 9 30.95 -26.82 33.37
N VAL A 10 31.19 -25.67 32.72
CA VAL A 10 30.24 -24.60 32.60
C VAL A 10 29.24 -24.99 31.51
N VAL A 11 28.05 -25.38 31.89
CA VAL A 11 26.91 -25.55 30.98
C VAL A 11 26.37 -24.15 30.68
N MET A 12 26.70 -23.60 29.52
CA MET A 12 26.00 -22.44 28.98
C MET A 12 24.58 -22.86 28.60
N LEU A 13 23.61 -22.52 29.42
CA LEU A 13 22.20 -22.50 29.05
C LEU A 13 22.00 -21.41 27.99
N LEU A 14 21.97 -21.81 26.74
CA LEU A 14 21.39 -21.01 25.66
C LEU A 14 19.89 -20.88 25.97
N ALA A 15 19.52 -19.77 26.63
CA ALA A 15 18.14 -19.34 26.70
C ALA A 15 17.67 -19.06 25.26
N GLY A 16 16.99 -20.04 24.67
CA GLY A 16 16.29 -19.85 23.42
C GLY A 16 15.32 -18.66 23.58
N ARG A 17 15.57 -17.56 22.89
CA ARG A 17 14.55 -16.53 22.70
C ARG A 17 13.39 -17.20 21.95
N THR A 18 12.37 -17.58 22.69
CA THR A 18 11.06 -17.84 22.11
C THR A 18 10.61 -16.48 21.54
N GLY A 19 10.74 -16.32 20.23
CA GLY A 19 10.11 -15.20 19.53
C GLY A 19 8.62 -15.17 19.88
N PRO A 20 7.97 -14.01 19.83
CA PRO A 20 6.54 -13.92 20.09
C PRO A 20 5.82 -14.91 19.18
N ALA A 21 4.88 -15.65 19.78
CA ALA A 21 4.06 -16.65 19.11
C ALA A 21 3.52 -16.12 17.77
N ALA A 22 3.38 -17.02 16.81
CA ALA A 22 2.80 -16.71 15.52
C ALA A 22 1.53 -15.87 15.70
N GLU A 23 1.40 -14.84 14.88
CA GLU A 23 0.25 -13.98 14.83
C GLU A 23 -1.01 -14.83 14.64
N GLU A 24 -1.79 -15.02 15.68
CA GLU A 24 -3.21 -15.31 15.49
C GLU A 24 -3.81 -14.02 14.93
N THR A 25 -3.74 -13.84 13.61
CA THR A 25 -4.65 -12.95 12.88
C THR A 25 -6.03 -13.61 12.95
N GLY A 26 -6.56 -13.65 14.16
CA GLY A 26 -7.78 -14.38 14.48
C GLY A 26 -8.92 -13.89 13.60
N GLY A 27 -9.39 -14.75 12.70
CA GLY A 27 -10.56 -14.50 11.89
C GLY A 27 -10.36 -14.54 10.39
N TYR A 28 -9.17 -14.28 9.85
CA TYR A 28 -8.92 -14.44 8.42
C TYR A 28 -8.65 -15.90 8.05
N PRO A 29 -9.34 -16.45 7.02
CA PRO A 29 -9.13 -17.83 6.58
C PRO A 29 -7.77 -18.04 5.89
N ILE A 30 -7.13 -16.96 5.45
CA ILE A 30 -5.83 -16.95 4.80
C ILE A 30 -4.93 -15.98 5.55
N GLN A 31 -3.67 -16.34 5.77
CA GLN A 31 -2.70 -15.51 6.47
C GLN A 31 -1.54 -15.17 5.56
N ALA A 32 -1.09 -13.91 5.57
CA ALA A 32 0.13 -13.53 4.87
C ALA A 32 1.34 -14.27 5.50
N VAL A 33 2.30 -14.69 4.68
CA VAL A 33 3.61 -15.08 5.19
C VAL A 33 4.31 -13.80 5.64
N PRO A 34 4.67 -13.66 6.93
CA PRO A 34 5.23 -12.42 7.45
C PRO A 34 6.45 -11.96 6.66
N PHE A 35 6.56 -10.66 6.38
CA PHE A 35 7.70 -10.11 5.63
C PHE A 35 9.06 -10.47 6.25
N THR A 36 9.11 -10.69 7.56
CA THR A 36 10.31 -11.17 8.28
C THR A 36 10.72 -12.61 7.90
N ALA A 37 9.80 -13.39 7.35
CA ALA A 37 10.05 -14.74 6.84
C ALA A 37 10.30 -14.76 5.32
N VAL A 38 10.33 -13.58 4.67
CA VAL A 38 10.54 -13.42 3.23
C VAL A 38 11.79 -12.58 2.98
N ARG A 39 12.81 -13.18 2.37
CA ARG A 39 14.04 -12.48 1.97
C ARG A 39 14.01 -12.20 0.47
N LEU A 40 14.00 -10.93 0.10
CA LEU A 40 14.11 -10.50 -1.29
C LEU A 40 15.50 -10.81 -1.84
N THR A 41 15.58 -11.22 -3.12
CA THR A 41 16.83 -11.55 -3.81
C THR A 41 16.94 -10.88 -5.18
N ASP A 42 16.00 -9.99 -5.49
CA ASP A 42 15.94 -9.18 -6.72
C ASP A 42 16.74 -7.87 -6.59
N GLN A 43 16.74 -7.07 -7.67
CA GLN A 43 17.23 -5.70 -7.66
C GLN A 43 16.12 -4.65 -7.78
N PHE A 44 14.89 -5.07 -8.07
CA PHE A 44 13.77 -4.13 -8.24
C PHE A 44 13.19 -3.71 -6.89
N TRP A 45 12.79 -4.68 -6.05
CA TRP A 45 12.21 -4.40 -4.73
C TRP A 45 13.26 -4.26 -3.64
N SER A 46 14.33 -5.09 -3.65
CA SER A 46 15.36 -4.99 -2.63
C SER A 46 16.08 -3.65 -2.63
N SER A 47 16.35 -3.07 -3.82
CA SER A 47 16.95 -1.72 -3.88
C SER A 47 15.99 -0.64 -3.37
N ARG A 48 14.68 -0.76 -3.59
CA ARG A 48 13.69 0.19 -3.03
C ARG A 48 13.57 0.07 -1.52
N VAL A 49 13.56 -1.15 -0.99
CA VAL A 49 13.58 -1.38 0.47
C VAL A 49 14.86 -0.81 1.09
N GLU A 50 16.00 -1.00 0.44
CA GLU A 50 17.28 -0.45 0.90
C GLU A 50 17.31 1.08 0.81
N THR A 51 16.84 1.68 -0.30
CA THR A 51 16.72 3.15 -0.42
C THR A 51 15.79 3.71 0.66
N ASN A 52 14.67 3.03 0.93
CA ASN A 52 13.75 3.46 1.99
C ASN A 52 14.43 3.43 3.37
N ARG A 53 15.18 2.36 3.67
CA ARG A 53 15.94 2.22 4.91
C ARG A 53 17.03 3.27 5.06
N ALA A 54 17.84 3.44 4.00
CA ALA A 54 19.06 4.26 4.07
C ALA A 54 18.80 5.75 3.81
N VAL A 55 17.73 6.09 3.10
CA VAL A 55 17.44 7.48 2.68
C VAL A 55 16.09 7.95 3.17
N THR A 56 14.98 7.29 2.78
CA THR A 56 13.62 7.83 2.99
C THR A 56 13.27 7.97 4.48
N ILE A 57 13.53 6.94 5.29
CA ILE A 57 13.26 6.97 6.74
C ILE A 57 14.13 8.02 7.45
N PRO A 58 15.47 8.06 7.29
CA PRO A 58 16.30 9.09 7.89
C PRO A 58 15.94 10.51 7.42
N PHE A 59 15.61 10.67 6.13
CA PHE A 59 15.15 11.95 5.58
C PHE A 59 13.86 12.42 6.25
N GLY A 60 12.88 11.53 6.42
CA GLY A 60 11.62 11.82 7.08
C GLY A 60 11.79 12.27 8.53
N PHE A 61 12.64 11.58 9.30
CA PHE A 61 12.94 12.00 10.68
C PHE A 61 13.64 13.36 10.74
N ARG A 62 14.64 13.59 9.87
CA ARG A 62 15.30 14.91 9.78
C ARG A 62 14.30 16.02 9.48
N LYS A 63 13.36 15.81 8.53
CA LYS A 63 12.30 16.76 8.22
C LYS A 63 11.35 16.99 9.41
N SER A 64 11.01 15.94 10.13
CA SER A 64 10.17 16.04 11.33
C SER A 64 10.87 16.79 12.47
N GLU A 65 12.20 16.71 12.58
CA GLU A 65 13.00 17.52 13.50
C GLU A 65 13.07 18.97 13.05
N GLU A 66 13.40 19.23 11.77
CA GLU A 66 13.50 20.59 11.20
C GLU A 66 12.20 21.39 11.38
N GLU A 67 11.05 20.76 11.12
CA GLU A 67 9.73 21.38 11.19
C GLU A 67 9.06 21.35 12.57
N GLY A 68 9.76 20.88 13.60
CA GLY A 68 9.28 20.92 14.98
C GLY A 68 8.33 19.82 15.40
N ARG A 69 7.99 18.86 14.52
CA ARG A 69 7.02 17.79 14.83
C ARG A 69 7.46 16.94 16.02
N ILE A 70 8.76 16.60 16.11
CA ILE A 70 9.32 15.87 17.26
C ILE A 70 9.41 16.78 18.48
N ARG A 71 9.75 18.08 18.31
CA ARG A 71 9.81 19.06 19.40
C ARG A 71 8.45 19.36 20.03
N ASN A 72 7.36 19.17 19.30
CA ASN A 72 6.01 19.30 19.84
C ASN A 72 5.75 18.34 21.01
N PHE A 73 6.28 17.12 20.96
CA PHE A 73 6.19 16.19 22.09
C PHE A 73 6.98 16.69 23.31
N GLU A 74 8.16 17.29 23.11
CA GLU A 74 8.93 17.91 24.21
C GLU A 74 8.19 19.11 24.84
N THR A 75 7.56 19.91 24.00
CA THR A 75 6.78 21.08 24.46
C THR A 75 5.52 20.62 25.19
N ALA A 76 4.78 19.64 24.67
CA ALA A 76 3.62 19.05 25.32
C ALA A 76 3.97 18.41 26.69
N ALA A 77 5.16 17.80 26.78
CA ALA A 77 5.69 17.21 28.01
C ALA A 77 6.19 18.23 29.03
N GLY A 78 6.24 19.53 28.68
CA GLY A 78 6.84 20.56 29.54
C GLY A 78 8.37 20.48 29.68
N LEU A 79 9.02 19.63 28.89
CA LEU A 79 10.49 19.50 28.82
C LEU A 79 11.14 20.71 28.14
N ARG A 80 10.36 21.41 27.33
CA ARG A 80 10.74 22.61 26.59
C ARG A 80 9.63 23.65 26.70
N LYS A 81 10.01 24.94 26.78
CA LYS A 81 9.05 26.05 26.63
C LYS A 81 8.90 26.40 25.17
N GLY A 82 7.68 26.66 24.72
CA GLY A 82 7.40 27.04 23.34
C GLY A 82 5.92 26.98 23.02
N GLU A 83 5.62 27.32 21.78
CA GLU A 83 4.31 27.11 21.16
C GLU A 83 4.34 25.85 20.28
N TYR A 84 3.19 25.44 19.76
CA TYR A 84 3.09 24.39 18.77
C TYR A 84 3.82 24.80 17.48
N GLU A 85 4.76 23.97 17.04
CA GLU A 85 5.51 24.14 15.80
C GLU A 85 4.93 23.18 14.76
N GLY A 86 4.06 23.67 13.89
CA GLY A 86 3.40 22.85 12.88
C GLY A 86 2.24 23.57 12.21
N LYS A 87 1.67 22.97 11.20
CA LYS A 87 0.62 23.57 10.37
C LYS A 87 -0.66 22.76 10.37
N MET A 88 -0.60 21.51 10.84
CA MET A 88 -1.71 20.57 10.75
C MET A 88 -2.05 19.97 12.12
N PRO A 89 -3.33 19.69 12.40
CA PRO A 89 -3.74 19.06 13.67
C PRO A 89 -3.31 17.59 13.76
N PHE A 90 -2.74 17.03 12.69
CA PHE A 90 -2.30 15.64 12.56
C PHE A 90 -0.78 15.49 12.35
N ASP A 91 0.02 16.51 12.61
CA ASP A 91 1.49 16.44 12.46
C ASP A 91 2.12 15.36 13.35
N ASP A 92 1.50 15.00 14.48
CA ASP A 92 1.92 13.88 15.32
C ASP A 92 2.00 12.56 14.54
N THR A 93 1.11 12.36 13.56
CA THR A 93 1.04 11.12 12.78
C THR A 93 2.26 10.90 11.90
N ASP A 94 2.95 11.95 11.50
CA ASP A 94 4.14 11.81 10.66
C ASP A 94 5.27 11.16 11.46
N VAL A 95 5.41 11.52 12.73
CA VAL A 95 6.36 10.87 13.65
C VAL A 95 5.95 9.39 13.88
N TYR A 96 4.67 9.11 14.10
CA TYR A 96 4.19 7.74 14.30
C TYR A 96 4.41 6.86 13.06
N LYS A 97 4.10 7.35 11.86
CA LYS A 97 4.33 6.62 10.60
C LYS A 97 5.81 6.34 10.36
N LEU A 98 6.69 7.28 10.69
CA LEU A 98 8.14 7.07 10.59
C LEU A 98 8.63 6.02 11.60
N ILE A 99 8.12 6.01 12.83
CA ILE A 99 8.41 4.95 13.82
C ILE A 99 7.92 3.59 13.30
N GLU A 100 6.73 3.52 12.69
CA GLU A 100 6.20 2.29 12.09
C GLU A 100 7.13 1.78 10.99
N GLY A 101 7.51 2.63 10.03
CA GLY A 101 8.41 2.26 8.93
C GLY A 101 9.81 1.85 9.41
N ALA A 102 10.38 2.60 10.36
CA ALA A 102 11.65 2.27 10.99
C ALA A 102 11.58 0.92 11.73
N SER A 103 10.47 0.65 12.41
CA SER A 103 10.25 -0.62 13.11
C SER A 103 10.19 -1.81 12.14
N TYR A 104 9.50 -1.66 11.00
CA TYR A 104 9.53 -2.69 9.95
C TYR A 104 10.94 -2.88 9.38
N SER A 105 11.69 -1.80 9.18
CA SER A 105 13.08 -1.88 8.76
C SER A 105 13.94 -2.66 9.77
N LEU A 106 13.80 -2.38 11.08
CA LEU A 106 14.54 -3.07 12.14
C LEU A 106 14.26 -4.58 12.20
N GLN A 107 13.05 -5.02 11.86
CA GLN A 107 12.71 -6.44 11.83
C GLN A 107 13.51 -7.21 10.76
N SER A 108 13.77 -6.57 9.61
CA SER A 108 14.49 -7.18 8.49
C SER A 108 16.00 -6.89 8.56
N HIS A 109 16.39 -5.73 9.09
CA HIS A 109 17.76 -5.23 9.14
C HIS A 109 18.03 -4.64 10.53
N PRO A 110 18.49 -5.44 11.49
CA PRO A 110 18.79 -4.97 12.83
C PRO A 110 19.82 -3.83 12.82
N ASP A 111 19.47 -2.69 13.43
CA ASP A 111 20.28 -1.48 13.51
C ASP A 111 20.22 -0.91 14.93
N PRO A 112 21.25 -1.13 15.78
CA PRO A 112 21.24 -0.66 17.16
C PRO A 112 21.27 0.88 17.30
N GLU A 113 21.70 1.61 16.28
CA GLU A 113 21.70 3.08 16.30
C GLU A 113 20.30 3.62 16.07
N LEU A 114 19.63 3.11 15.05
CA LEU A 114 18.22 3.41 14.78
C LEU A 114 17.33 3.02 15.97
N ASP A 115 17.54 1.84 16.54
CA ASP A 115 16.76 1.37 17.70
C ASP A 115 16.90 2.32 18.91
N ARG A 116 18.12 2.80 19.22
CA ARG A 116 18.35 3.80 20.27
C ARG A 116 17.74 5.17 19.95
N TYR A 117 17.77 5.57 18.68
CA TYR A 117 17.15 6.81 18.23
C TYR A 117 15.63 6.77 18.43
N LEU A 118 14.99 5.64 18.06
CA LEU A 118 13.55 5.42 18.31
C LEU A 118 13.22 5.44 19.80
N ASP A 119 14.01 4.81 20.66
CA ASP A 119 13.83 4.87 22.12
C ASP A 119 13.80 6.31 22.63
N GLY A 120 14.68 7.18 22.08
CA GLY A 120 14.71 8.60 22.42
C GLY A 120 13.44 9.35 22.02
N ILE A 121 12.88 9.10 20.84
CA ILE A 121 11.62 9.69 20.40
C ILE A 121 10.44 9.14 21.23
N ILE A 122 10.40 7.84 21.44
CA ILE A 122 9.35 7.17 22.22
C ILE A 122 9.32 7.71 23.66
N ALA A 123 10.47 8.01 24.27
CA ALA A 123 10.52 8.62 25.59
C ALA A 123 9.88 10.02 25.61
N LYS A 124 10.06 10.83 24.55
CA LYS A 124 9.40 12.14 24.40
C LYS A 124 7.89 11.99 24.24
N ILE A 125 7.44 11.04 23.43
CA ILE A 125 6.02 10.71 23.23
C ILE A 125 5.39 10.28 24.56
N ALA A 126 6.03 9.39 25.30
CA ALA A 126 5.56 8.91 26.60
C ALA A 126 5.47 10.06 27.64
N ALA A 127 6.44 10.97 27.65
CA ALA A 127 6.42 12.13 28.51
C ALA A 127 5.32 13.15 28.16
N ALA A 128 4.93 13.24 26.88
CA ALA A 128 3.85 14.12 26.41
C ALA A 128 2.45 13.58 26.72
N GLN A 129 2.32 12.30 27.07
CA GLN A 129 1.03 11.72 27.38
C GLN A 129 0.49 12.21 28.71
N GLU A 130 -0.71 12.78 28.72
CA GLU A 130 -1.37 13.28 29.93
C GLU A 130 -1.72 12.15 30.91
N ALA A 131 -1.99 12.53 32.16
CA ALA A 131 -2.22 11.57 33.24
C ALA A 131 -3.39 10.61 32.97
N ASP A 132 -4.43 11.06 32.27
CA ASP A 132 -5.60 10.27 31.90
C ASP A 132 -5.40 9.39 30.66
N GLY A 133 -4.28 9.56 29.93
CA GLY A 133 -3.95 8.85 28.70
C GLY A 133 -4.12 9.68 27.42
N TYR A 134 -4.57 10.92 27.50
CA TYR A 134 -4.70 11.77 26.32
C TYR A 134 -3.35 12.09 25.68
N LEU A 135 -3.32 12.13 24.34
CA LEU A 135 -2.11 12.42 23.59
C LEU A 135 -2.46 13.03 22.23
N THR A 136 -2.37 14.34 22.12
CA THR A 136 -2.47 15.14 20.90
C THR A 136 -1.74 16.44 21.16
N THR A 137 -0.55 16.61 20.58
CA THR A 137 0.40 17.65 21.02
C THR A 137 -0.16 19.05 20.90
N TYR A 138 -0.84 19.42 19.78
CA TYR A 138 -1.31 20.79 19.62
C TYR A 138 -2.34 21.21 20.68
N LYS A 139 -3.23 20.29 21.10
CA LYS A 139 -4.22 20.57 22.15
C LYS A 139 -3.63 20.59 23.54
N THR A 140 -2.66 19.72 23.81
CA THR A 140 -1.96 19.70 25.10
C THR A 140 -1.11 20.97 25.29
N ILE A 141 -0.48 21.48 24.23
CA ILE A 141 0.33 22.70 24.26
C ILE A 141 -0.55 23.95 24.47
N ASP A 142 -1.59 24.12 23.67
CA ASP A 142 -2.51 25.26 23.79
C ASP A 142 -3.92 24.90 23.27
N PRO A 143 -4.86 24.50 24.13
CA PRO A 143 -6.22 24.12 23.72
C PRO A 143 -7.05 25.29 23.18
N THR A 144 -6.57 26.54 23.32
CA THR A 144 -7.26 27.74 22.84
C THR A 144 -6.87 28.14 21.42
N LYS A 145 -5.85 27.49 20.85
CA LYS A 145 -5.37 27.74 19.50
C LYS A 145 -5.65 26.54 18.58
N SER A 146 -5.78 26.80 17.30
CA SER A 146 -5.81 25.78 16.25
C SER A 146 -4.60 25.91 15.34
N PRO A 147 -3.94 24.82 14.94
CA PRO A 147 -2.80 24.87 14.03
C PRO A 147 -3.20 25.17 12.58
N ALA A 148 -4.48 25.01 12.24
CA ALA A 148 -4.95 25.12 10.86
C ALA A 148 -6.12 26.15 10.78
N PRO A 149 -6.17 26.99 9.72
CA PRO A 149 -7.16 28.07 9.61
C PRO A 149 -8.61 27.57 9.43
N TRP A 150 -8.79 26.33 8.97
CA TRP A 150 -10.14 25.74 8.81
C TRP A 150 -10.69 25.14 10.10
N LEU A 151 -9.85 24.85 11.10
CA LEU A 151 -10.25 24.22 12.36
C LEU A 151 -10.41 25.29 13.45
N LYS A 152 -11.51 25.26 14.16
CA LYS A 152 -11.71 26.12 15.35
C LYS A 152 -11.17 25.42 16.60
N PRO A 153 -10.68 26.19 17.59
CA PRO A 153 -10.43 25.63 18.92
C PRO A 153 -11.70 25.04 19.53
N GLY A 154 -11.56 23.97 20.29
CA GLY A 154 -12.70 23.32 20.94
C GLY A 154 -12.29 22.21 21.91
N PRO A 155 -13.23 21.69 22.71
CA PRO A 155 -12.98 20.58 23.62
C PRO A 155 -12.45 19.34 22.89
N ARG A 156 -11.82 18.45 23.64
CA ARG A 156 -11.35 17.14 23.13
C ARG A 156 -12.51 16.37 22.51
N TRP A 157 -12.28 15.70 21.39
CA TRP A 157 -13.17 14.75 20.70
C TRP A 157 -14.43 15.36 20.05
N VAL A 158 -14.72 16.65 20.26
CA VAL A 158 -15.97 17.27 19.79
C VAL A 158 -15.92 17.64 18.31
N LEU A 159 -14.76 17.97 17.80
CA LEU A 159 -14.56 18.46 16.43
C LEU A 159 -13.94 17.40 15.48
N GLU A 160 -14.16 16.12 15.76
CA GLU A 160 -13.59 15.04 14.95
C GLU A 160 -14.02 15.11 13.48
N LEU A 161 -15.31 15.28 13.23
CA LEU A 161 -15.85 15.35 11.88
C LEU A 161 -15.45 16.62 11.16
N GLU A 162 -15.20 17.72 11.89
CA GLU A 162 -14.71 18.99 11.37
C GLU A 162 -13.19 19.02 11.16
N GLY A 163 -12.46 18.01 11.62
CA GLY A 163 -11.06 17.81 11.31
C GLY A 163 -10.07 18.02 12.45
N SER A 164 -10.46 17.82 13.73
CA SER A 164 -9.50 17.85 14.86
C SER A 164 -8.47 16.72 14.82
N HIS A 165 -8.79 15.62 14.15
CA HIS A 165 -7.89 14.48 13.90
C HIS A 165 -7.34 13.80 15.16
N GLU A 166 -7.98 13.92 16.31
CA GLU A 166 -7.50 13.33 17.57
C GLU A 166 -7.54 11.78 17.49
N LEU A 167 -8.63 11.21 16.94
CA LEU A 167 -8.75 9.77 16.71
C LEU A 167 -7.84 9.27 15.58
N TYR A 168 -7.55 10.12 14.58
CA TYR A 168 -6.58 9.83 13.54
C TYR A 168 -5.16 9.72 14.09
N ASN A 169 -4.76 10.67 14.96
CA ASN A 169 -3.49 10.63 15.69
C ASN A 169 -3.37 9.36 16.52
N ALA A 170 -4.43 9.01 17.27
CA ALA A 170 -4.47 7.76 18.05
C ALA A 170 -4.33 6.51 17.17
N GLY A 171 -4.99 6.47 16.02
CA GLY A 171 -4.90 5.35 15.09
C GLY A 171 -3.46 5.08 14.61
N HIS A 172 -2.73 6.11 14.18
CA HIS A 172 -1.34 5.97 13.78
C HIS A 172 -0.38 5.67 14.94
N LEU A 173 -0.68 6.17 16.15
CA LEU A 173 0.03 5.74 17.36
C LEU A 173 -0.09 4.22 17.58
N TYR A 174 -1.30 3.66 17.40
CA TYR A 174 -1.53 2.23 17.60
C TYR A 174 -0.82 1.36 16.55
N GLU A 175 -0.85 1.80 15.28
CA GLU A 175 -0.10 1.17 14.19
C GLU A 175 1.40 1.14 14.49
N ALA A 176 1.97 2.29 14.88
CA ALA A 176 3.38 2.41 15.26
C ALA A 176 3.76 1.56 16.48
N ALA A 177 2.91 1.58 17.50
CA ALA A 177 3.12 0.82 18.74
C ALA A 177 3.13 -0.69 18.49
N TYR A 178 2.20 -1.18 17.68
CA TYR A 178 2.16 -2.56 17.22
C TYR A 178 3.46 -2.93 16.48
N ALA A 179 3.84 -2.14 15.47
CA ALA A 179 5.03 -2.39 14.66
C ALA A 179 6.31 -2.40 15.52
N HIS A 180 6.46 -1.42 16.42
CA HIS A 180 7.61 -1.32 17.31
C HIS A 180 7.72 -2.49 18.30
N TYR A 181 6.59 -2.88 18.90
CA TYR A 181 6.54 -4.04 19.78
C TYR A 181 6.91 -5.34 19.04
N ARG A 182 6.39 -5.53 17.83
CA ARG A 182 6.72 -6.68 16.97
C ARG A 182 8.20 -6.72 16.57
N ALA A 183 8.79 -5.56 16.32
CA ALA A 183 10.19 -5.44 15.92
C ALA A 183 11.17 -5.73 17.07
N THR A 184 10.87 -5.18 18.25
CA THR A 184 11.87 -5.07 19.33
C THR A 184 11.51 -5.85 20.59
N GLY A 185 10.24 -6.21 20.76
CA GLY A 185 9.68 -6.74 22.02
C GLY A 185 9.55 -5.70 23.14
N LYS A 186 9.96 -4.44 22.91
CA LYS A 186 9.88 -3.36 23.89
C LYS A 186 8.43 -2.84 24.00
N ARG A 187 7.96 -2.69 25.23
CA ARG A 187 6.58 -2.29 25.51
C ARG A 187 6.33 -0.80 25.60
N HIS A 188 7.37 0.04 25.66
CA HIS A 188 7.24 1.44 26.01
C HIS A 188 6.20 2.19 25.17
N LEU A 189 6.24 2.09 23.83
CA LEU A 189 5.25 2.72 22.96
C LEU A 189 3.90 1.99 23.01
N LEU A 190 3.91 0.66 23.18
CA LEU A 190 2.68 -0.10 23.32
C LEU A 190 1.92 0.27 24.60
N ASP A 191 2.60 0.50 25.72
CA ASP A 191 1.98 0.92 26.98
C ASP A 191 1.36 2.32 26.86
N VAL A 192 2.01 3.25 26.13
CA VAL A 192 1.43 4.55 25.78
C VAL A 192 0.16 4.38 24.94
N ALA A 193 0.20 3.55 23.91
CA ALA A 193 -0.95 3.27 23.04
C ALA A 193 -2.11 2.64 23.81
N LEU A 194 -1.83 1.65 24.67
CA LEU A 194 -2.85 1.00 25.50
C LEU A 194 -3.51 2.00 26.49
N LYS A 195 -2.71 2.84 27.16
CA LYS A 195 -3.25 3.86 28.07
C LYS A 195 -4.15 4.88 27.33
N ASN A 196 -3.78 5.25 26.09
CA ASN A 196 -4.60 6.10 25.25
C ASN A 196 -5.88 5.37 24.80
N ALA A 197 -5.79 4.11 24.37
CA ALA A 197 -6.94 3.30 23.97
C ALA A 197 -7.94 3.09 25.11
N GLU A 198 -7.45 2.95 26.36
CA GLU A 198 -8.30 2.88 27.54
C GLU A 198 -9.09 4.18 27.79
N LEU A 199 -8.45 5.34 27.60
CA LEU A 199 -9.15 6.63 27.67
C LEU A 199 -10.27 6.68 26.62
N ILE A 200 -9.94 6.34 25.37
CA ILE A 200 -10.93 6.37 24.28
C ILE A 200 -12.07 5.37 24.54
N ALA A 201 -11.77 4.16 25.00
CA ALA A 201 -12.79 3.16 25.36
C ALA A 201 -13.71 3.61 26.51
N ARG A 202 -13.23 4.44 27.43
CA ARG A 202 -14.06 5.06 28.49
C ARG A 202 -14.86 6.26 27.98
N THR A 203 -14.38 6.94 26.96
CA THR A 203 -14.98 8.18 26.42
C THR A 203 -16.08 7.88 25.39
N PHE A 204 -15.85 6.89 24.52
CA PHE A 204 -16.77 6.53 23.44
C PHE A 204 -17.54 5.26 23.76
N GLY A 205 -18.77 5.14 23.22
CA GLY A 205 -19.61 3.96 23.39
C GLY A 205 -21.09 4.30 23.61
N PRO A 206 -21.95 3.30 23.76
CA PRO A 206 -23.36 3.50 24.05
C PRO A 206 -23.58 4.34 25.32
N GLY A 207 -24.39 5.40 25.21
CA GLY A 207 -24.64 6.36 26.31
C GLY A 207 -23.48 7.31 26.62
N ARG A 208 -22.44 7.36 25.79
CA ARG A 208 -21.29 8.25 25.87
C ARG A 208 -21.12 9.03 24.57
N LEU A 209 -19.91 9.49 24.23
CA LEU A 209 -19.69 10.09 22.91
C LEU A 209 -19.86 9.03 21.79
N THR A 210 -20.52 9.45 20.71
CA THR A 210 -20.84 8.57 19.56
C THR A 210 -20.28 9.08 18.24
N ALA A 211 -19.55 10.23 18.24
CA ALA A 211 -18.94 10.75 17.02
C ALA A 211 -17.93 9.75 16.44
N PRO A 212 -18.05 9.33 15.17
CA PRO A 212 -17.02 8.54 14.53
C PRO A 212 -15.79 9.39 14.24
N PRO A 213 -14.60 8.78 13.99
CA PRO A 213 -13.39 9.53 13.63
C PRO A 213 -13.60 10.35 12.36
N GLY A 214 -13.13 11.59 12.34
CA GLY A 214 -13.19 12.43 11.14
C GLY A 214 -12.35 11.88 9.99
N HIS A 215 -11.16 11.38 10.30
CA HIS A 215 -10.33 10.59 9.39
C HIS A 215 -10.13 9.19 9.97
N GLN A 216 -10.43 8.19 9.18
CA GLN A 216 -10.32 6.78 9.54
C GLN A 216 -8.85 6.35 9.65
N ILE A 217 -8.55 5.42 10.45
CA ILE A 217 -7.38 4.58 10.69
C ILE A 217 -7.42 3.96 12.10
N ILE A 218 -8.07 4.63 13.08
CA ILE A 218 -8.10 4.11 14.45
C ILE A 218 -8.74 2.73 14.51
N GLU A 219 -9.66 2.44 13.63
CA GLU A 219 -10.35 1.16 13.55
C GLU A 219 -9.36 0.02 13.28
N THR A 220 -8.45 0.17 12.30
CA THR A 220 -7.41 -0.83 12.02
C THR A 220 -6.36 -0.88 13.12
N GLY A 221 -6.00 0.27 13.70
CA GLY A 221 -5.09 0.35 14.84
C GLY A 221 -5.62 -0.40 16.07
N LEU A 222 -6.92 -0.27 16.37
CA LEU A 222 -7.59 -1.00 17.44
C LEU A 222 -7.62 -2.53 17.17
N MET A 223 -7.81 -2.96 15.90
CA MET A 223 -7.70 -4.37 15.53
C MET A 223 -6.30 -4.92 15.81
N LYS A 224 -5.24 -4.14 15.54
CA LYS A 224 -3.86 -4.53 15.87
C LYS A 224 -3.61 -4.58 17.38
N LEU A 225 -4.16 -3.64 18.16
CA LEU A 225 -4.10 -3.73 19.62
C LEU A 225 -4.82 -4.96 20.15
N ALA A 226 -5.98 -5.31 19.58
CA ALA A 226 -6.69 -6.53 19.95
C ALA A 226 -5.87 -7.79 19.64
N ALA A 227 -5.20 -7.83 18.49
CA ALA A 227 -4.34 -8.96 18.10
C ALA A 227 -3.16 -9.17 19.05
N VAL A 228 -2.50 -8.08 19.51
CA VAL A 228 -1.33 -8.17 20.38
C VAL A 228 -1.66 -8.39 21.86
N THR A 229 -2.87 -8.01 22.29
CA THR A 229 -3.31 -8.11 23.70
C THR A 229 -4.26 -9.27 23.97
N GLY A 230 -4.96 -9.77 22.94
CA GLY A 230 -6.09 -10.68 23.09
C GLY A 230 -7.38 -10.01 23.59
N GLU A 231 -7.38 -8.68 23.79
CA GLU A 231 -8.49 -7.96 24.41
C GLU A 231 -9.60 -7.65 23.40
N ARG A 232 -10.70 -8.35 23.51
CA ARG A 232 -11.88 -8.23 22.63
C ARG A 232 -12.47 -6.81 22.57
N ARG A 233 -12.40 -6.06 23.69
CA ARG A 233 -12.94 -4.69 23.78
C ARG A 233 -12.40 -3.73 22.71
N TYR A 234 -11.16 -3.91 22.24
CA TYR A 234 -10.60 -3.08 21.17
C TYR A 234 -11.26 -3.36 19.81
N ARG A 235 -11.59 -4.62 19.52
CA ARG A 235 -12.37 -4.98 18.32
C ARG A 235 -13.80 -4.42 18.42
N GLU A 236 -14.43 -4.51 19.57
CA GLU A 236 -15.77 -3.96 19.82
C GLU A 236 -15.78 -2.45 19.64
N LEU A 237 -14.73 -1.74 20.10
CA LEU A 237 -14.59 -0.30 19.90
C LEU A 237 -14.37 0.06 18.42
N ALA A 238 -13.55 -0.69 17.69
CA ALA A 238 -13.36 -0.50 16.26
C ALA A 238 -14.68 -0.66 15.49
N LYS A 239 -15.43 -1.72 15.76
CA LYS A 239 -16.76 -1.94 15.18
C LYS A 239 -17.74 -0.85 15.58
N PHE A 240 -17.71 -0.38 16.83
CA PHE A 240 -18.54 0.73 17.30
C PHE A 240 -18.33 1.98 16.45
N PHE A 241 -17.09 2.40 16.17
CA PHE A 241 -16.83 3.56 15.33
C PHE A 241 -17.37 3.40 13.91
N LEU A 242 -17.26 2.20 13.34
CA LEU A 242 -17.84 1.89 12.03
C LEU A 242 -19.37 1.92 12.07
N ASP A 243 -20.00 1.34 13.09
CA ASP A 243 -21.45 1.33 13.24
C ASP A 243 -22.02 2.74 13.47
N GLN A 244 -21.26 3.65 14.10
CA GLN A 244 -21.66 5.04 14.30
C GLN A 244 -21.53 5.90 13.03
N ARG A 245 -20.72 5.49 12.08
CA ARG A 245 -20.56 6.23 10.82
C ARG A 245 -21.81 6.10 9.97
N GLY A 246 -22.38 7.26 9.61
CA GLY A 246 -23.63 7.34 8.87
C GLY A 246 -24.89 7.01 9.67
N ASP A 247 -24.77 6.78 10.98
CA ASP A 247 -25.94 6.68 11.84
C ASP A 247 -26.48 8.08 12.20
N PRO A 248 -27.72 8.43 11.80
CA PRO A 248 -28.32 9.74 12.06
C PRO A 248 -28.86 9.89 13.49
N THR A 249 -28.76 8.84 14.32
CA THR A 249 -29.35 8.85 15.66
C THR A 249 -28.68 9.89 16.55
N GLY A 250 -29.45 10.93 16.94
CA GLY A 250 -28.96 11.97 17.84
C GLY A 250 -27.96 12.96 17.26
N ARG A 251 -27.65 12.91 15.96
CA ARG A 251 -26.72 13.84 15.31
C ARG A 251 -27.06 14.12 13.85
N LYS A 252 -26.53 15.23 13.33
CA LYS A 252 -26.52 15.51 11.89
C LYS A 252 -25.37 14.75 11.24
N LEU A 253 -25.63 14.12 10.10
CA LEU A 253 -24.59 13.50 9.28
C LEU A 253 -23.69 14.56 8.64
N PHE A 254 -22.40 14.28 8.55
CA PHE A 254 -21.41 15.19 7.95
C PHE A 254 -21.41 15.12 6.42
N GLY A 255 -21.79 13.96 5.85
CA GLY A 255 -21.92 13.76 4.42
C GLY A 255 -20.82 12.89 3.81
N GLU A 256 -20.67 12.99 2.49
CA GLU A 256 -19.80 12.08 1.70
C GLU A 256 -18.31 12.25 1.98
N TYR A 257 -17.85 13.45 2.32
CA TYR A 257 -16.42 13.76 2.43
C TYR A 257 -15.65 12.79 3.32
N ASN A 258 -16.22 12.40 4.45
CA ASN A 258 -15.66 11.40 5.36
C ASN A 258 -16.53 10.14 5.49
N GLN A 259 -17.26 9.81 4.43
CA GLN A 259 -18.13 8.64 4.29
C GLN A 259 -19.24 8.55 5.34
N ASP A 260 -19.68 9.70 5.88
CA ASP A 260 -20.71 9.81 6.90
C ASP A 260 -22.10 10.14 6.31
N HIS A 261 -22.38 9.73 5.07
CA HIS A 261 -23.62 9.99 4.33
C HIS A 261 -24.68 8.90 4.53
N ALA A 262 -24.24 7.68 4.82
CA ALA A 262 -25.08 6.51 5.05
C ALA A 262 -24.34 5.52 5.96
N ARG A 263 -25.07 4.64 6.65
CA ARG A 263 -24.45 3.58 7.46
C ARG A 263 -23.51 2.74 6.61
N VAL A 264 -22.34 2.38 7.13
CA VAL A 264 -21.30 1.69 6.35
C VAL A 264 -21.78 0.40 5.69
N VAL A 265 -22.71 -0.33 6.34
CA VAL A 265 -23.31 -1.56 5.82
C VAL A 265 -24.37 -1.33 4.72
N GLU A 266 -24.79 -0.09 4.50
CA GLU A 266 -25.74 0.35 3.47
C GLU A 266 -25.04 1.00 2.28
N GLN A 267 -23.73 1.28 2.40
CA GLN A 267 -22.95 1.89 1.31
C GLN A 267 -22.62 0.85 0.23
N ASP A 268 -22.77 1.24 -1.03
CA ASP A 268 -22.51 0.41 -2.21
C ASP A 268 -21.59 1.08 -3.25
N ALA A 269 -21.20 2.34 -3.02
CA ALA A 269 -20.35 3.13 -3.87
C ALA A 269 -19.27 3.89 -3.08
N ALA A 270 -18.10 4.06 -3.68
CA ALA A 270 -17.03 4.86 -3.11
C ALA A 270 -17.27 6.35 -3.35
N VAL A 271 -17.26 7.15 -2.28
CA VAL A 271 -17.47 8.60 -2.30
C VAL A 271 -16.50 9.31 -1.36
N GLY A 272 -16.37 10.64 -1.54
CA GLY A 272 -15.60 11.50 -0.65
C GLY A 272 -14.09 11.26 -0.70
N HIS A 273 -13.38 11.63 0.35
CA HIS A 273 -11.92 11.59 0.42
C HIS A 273 -11.40 10.14 0.31
N ALA A 274 -10.54 9.89 -0.68
CA ALA A 274 -10.17 8.53 -1.08
C ALA A 274 -9.34 7.77 -0.04
N VAL A 275 -8.45 8.45 0.70
CA VAL A 275 -7.64 7.80 1.76
C VAL A 275 -8.54 7.40 2.93
N ARG A 276 -9.41 8.32 3.40
CA ARG A 276 -10.39 8.03 4.46
C ARG A 276 -11.23 6.82 4.11
N ALA A 277 -11.75 6.80 2.89
CA ALA A 277 -12.57 5.71 2.37
C ALA A 277 -11.81 4.36 2.37
N ALA A 278 -10.62 4.29 1.77
CA ALA A 278 -9.88 3.04 1.66
C ALA A 278 -9.39 2.50 3.02
N TYR A 279 -9.09 3.38 3.99
CA TYR A 279 -8.82 2.96 5.38
C TYR A 279 -10.08 2.40 6.05
N MET A 280 -11.24 3.08 5.87
CA MET A 280 -12.52 2.55 6.35
C MET A 280 -12.85 1.19 5.74
N TYR A 281 -12.68 1.04 4.42
CA TYR A 281 -12.93 -0.23 3.73
C TYR A 281 -12.01 -1.35 4.24
N SER A 282 -10.75 -1.04 4.56
CA SER A 282 -9.83 -1.98 5.21
C SER A 282 -10.38 -2.45 6.55
N ALA A 283 -10.84 -1.53 7.41
CA ALA A 283 -11.43 -1.87 8.70
C ALA A 283 -12.77 -2.62 8.56
N MET A 284 -13.58 -2.30 7.54
CA MET A 284 -14.81 -3.06 7.24
C MET A 284 -14.51 -4.52 6.87
N VAL A 285 -13.40 -4.77 6.14
CA VAL A 285 -12.97 -6.16 5.85
C VAL A 285 -12.51 -6.85 7.12
N ASP A 286 -11.77 -6.16 8.01
CA ASP A 286 -11.35 -6.73 9.30
C ASP A 286 -12.57 -7.17 10.12
N VAL A 287 -13.63 -6.33 10.24
CA VAL A 287 -14.88 -6.70 10.92
C VAL A 287 -15.59 -7.85 10.20
N ALA A 288 -15.69 -7.79 8.86
CA ALA A 288 -16.33 -8.83 8.08
C ALA A 288 -15.66 -10.21 8.24
N ALA A 289 -14.34 -10.24 8.40
CA ALA A 289 -13.58 -11.46 8.56
C ALA A 289 -13.59 -11.98 10.02
N ILE A 290 -13.32 -11.09 10.98
CA ILE A 290 -13.09 -11.47 12.38
C ILE A 290 -14.41 -11.74 13.13
N GLU A 291 -15.46 -10.96 12.84
CA GLU A 291 -16.78 -11.13 13.45
C GLU A 291 -17.74 -11.98 12.57
N ASP A 292 -17.26 -12.46 11.41
CA ASP A 292 -18.04 -13.18 10.38
C ASP A 292 -19.34 -12.44 9.98
N ASP A 293 -19.27 -11.10 9.90
CA ASP A 293 -20.44 -10.24 9.67
C ASP A 293 -20.79 -10.17 8.17
N PRO A 294 -21.93 -10.77 7.75
CA PRO A 294 -22.33 -10.82 6.33
C PRO A 294 -22.76 -9.46 5.78
N LEU A 295 -23.19 -8.50 6.62
CA LEU A 295 -23.60 -7.18 6.18
C LEU A 295 -22.38 -6.36 5.77
N TYR A 296 -21.32 -6.37 6.60
CA TYR A 296 -20.05 -5.74 6.28
C TYR A 296 -19.42 -6.36 5.03
N ARG A 297 -19.44 -7.71 4.94
CA ARG A 297 -18.90 -8.43 3.76
C ARG A 297 -19.63 -8.01 2.48
N ARG A 298 -20.96 -7.93 2.49
CA ARG A 298 -21.76 -7.50 1.33
C ARG A 298 -21.46 -6.06 0.94
N ALA A 299 -21.43 -5.14 1.89
CA ALA A 299 -21.20 -3.72 1.64
C ALA A 299 -19.81 -3.48 1.05
N VAL A 300 -18.76 -4.01 1.68
CA VAL A 300 -17.39 -3.81 1.19
C VAL A 300 -17.16 -4.44 -0.18
N GLN A 301 -17.82 -5.57 -0.47
CA GLN A 301 -17.78 -6.18 -1.80
C GLN A 301 -18.50 -5.31 -2.86
N ALA A 302 -19.64 -4.71 -2.53
CA ALA A 302 -20.36 -3.81 -3.43
C ALA A 302 -19.54 -2.55 -3.73
N ILE A 303 -18.94 -1.95 -2.71
CA ILE A 303 -18.04 -0.79 -2.85
C ILE A 303 -16.82 -1.15 -3.71
N TRP A 304 -16.20 -2.32 -3.48
CA TRP A 304 -15.07 -2.78 -4.28
C TRP A 304 -15.45 -2.93 -5.76
N ASN A 305 -16.59 -3.53 -6.04
CA ASN A 305 -17.12 -3.66 -7.39
C ASN A 305 -17.36 -2.28 -8.05
N ASN A 306 -17.89 -1.29 -7.32
CA ASN A 306 -18.05 0.08 -7.81
C ASN A 306 -16.70 0.70 -8.18
N VAL A 307 -15.70 0.63 -7.27
CA VAL A 307 -14.36 1.18 -7.53
C VAL A 307 -13.74 0.55 -8.77
N VAL A 308 -13.66 -0.78 -8.81
CA VAL A 308 -12.92 -1.48 -9.88
C VAL A 308 -13.61 -1.38 -11.24
N SER A 309 -14.93 -1.23 -11.27
CA SER A 309 -15.69 -1.13 -12.53
C SER A 309 -15.90 0.30 -13.03
N ARG A 310 -15.63 1.33 -12.21
CA ARG A 310 -16.02 2.70 -12.56
C ARG A 310 -15.05 3.81 -12.11
N LYS A 311 -14.20 3.58 -11.11
CA LYS A 311 -13.41 4.63 -10.44
C LYS A 311 -11.92 4.31 -10.28
N LEU A 312 -11.45 3.18 -10.82
CA LEU A 312 -10.05 2.76 -10.79
C LEU A 312 -9.32 3.31 -12.01
N TYR A 313 -8.22 4.01 -11.83
CA TYR A 313 -7.31 4.39 -12.91
C TYR A 313 -6.56 3.19 -13.48
N ILE A 314 -6.13 3.28 -14.72
CA ILE A 314 -5.33 2.22 -15.37
C ILE A 314 -4.05 1.88 -14.58
N THR A 315 -3.50 2.85 -13.85
CA THR A 315 -2.34 2.70 -12.96
C THR A 315 -2.66 2.05 -11.61
N GLY A 316 -3.93 1.78 -11.33
CA GLY A 316 -4.37 1.29 -10.02
C GLY A 316 -4.61 2.39 -8.97
N ALA A 317 -4.38 3.66 -9.33
CA ALA A 317 -4.71 4.80 -8.47
C ALA A 317 -6.22 4.94 -8.26
N ILE A 318 -6.62 5.56 -7.16
CA ILE A 318 -7.99 5.92 -6.81
C ILE A 318 -8.06 7.38 -6.35
N GLY A 319 -9.25 8.01 -6.48
CA GLY A 319 -9.44 9.43 -6.15
C GLY A 319 -9.15 10.34 -7.34
N ALA A 320 -10.20 10.87 -7.97
CA ALA A 320 -10.10 11.62 -9.21
C ALA A 320 -9.94 13.14 -9.01
N ARG A 321 -10.52 13.67 -7.92
CA ARG A 321 -10.69 15.11 -7.73
C ARG A 321 -9.68 15.70 -6.76
N HIS A 322 -9.03 16.80 -7.13
CA HIS A 322 -8.23 17.62 -6.22
C HIS A 322 -9.07 18.21 -5.07
N LYS A 323 -10.28 18.68 -5.38
CA LYS A 323 -11.18 19.22 -4.37
C LYS A 323 -11.64 18.10 -3.43
N GLY A 324 -11.22 18.19 -2.17
CA GLY A 324 -11.53 17.20 -1.14
C GLY A 324 -10.76 15.90 -1.28
N GLU A 325 -9.75 15.83 -2.17
CA GLU A 325 -8.93 14.62 -2.37
C GLU A 325 -9.81 13.39 -2.63
N ALA A 326 -10.87 13.58 -3.44
CA ALA A 326 -12.06 12.74 -3.43
C ALA A 326 -12.18 11.83 -4.64
N PHE A 327 -12.98 10.77 -4.47
CA PHE A 327 -13.53 10.06 -5.62
C PHE A 327 -14.36 11.00 -6.49
N GLY A 328 -14.31 10.79 -7.80
CA GLY A 328 -15.20 11.40 -8.75
C GLY A 328 -16.55 10.66 -8.86
N ASP A 329 -17.40 11.15 -9.75
CA ASP A 329 -18.59 10.41 -10.17
C ASP A 329 -18.19 9.12 -10.91
N ASP A 330 -19.16 8.25 -11.19
CA ASP A 330 -18.89 7.04 -11.95
C ASP A 330 -18.30 7.40 -13.33
N PHE A 331 -17.15 6.80 -13.69
CA PHE A 331 -16.39 7.03 -14.91
C PHE A 331 -15.70 8.40 -15.03
N GLU A 332 -15.70 9.22 -13.98
CA GLU A 332 -14.91 10.46 -13.92
C GLU A 332 -13.45 10.13 -13.61
N LEU A 333 -12.67 9.98 -14.66
CA LEU A 333 -11.25 9.60 -14.61
C LEU A 333 -10.43 10.54 -15.51
N PRO A 334 -10.27 11.84 -15.14
CA PRO A 334 -9.46 12.79 -15.90
C PRO A 334 -8.00 12.35 -15.94
N ASN A 335 -7.21 12.85 -16.91
CA ASN A 335 -5.79 12.50 -17.04
C ASN A 335 -4.88 13.56 -16.41
N ARG A 336 -4.90 14.81 -16.91
CA ARG A 336 -4.07 15.90 -16.40
C ARG A 336 -4.47 16.32 -14.98
N ASP A 337 -5.77 16.38 -14.74
CA ASP A 337 -6.34 16.80 -13.45
C ASP A 337 -6.62 15.61 -12.53
N ALA A 338 -6.07 14.43 -12.82
CA ALA A 338 -6.15 13.27 -11.93
C ALA A 338 -5.43 13.57 -10.61
N TYR A 339 -6.14 13.36 -9.48
CA TYR A 339 -5.48 13.47 -8.18
C TYR A 339 -4.66 12.23 -7.88
N GLY A 340 -5.27 11.06 -7.85
CA GLY A 340 -4.57 9.78 -7.72
C GLY A 340 -3.55 9.78 -6.60
N GLU A 341 -3.95 10.19 -5.39
CA GLU A 341 -3.05 10.43 -4.27
C GLU A 341 -2.20 9.21 -3.92
N THR A 342 -0.92 9.44 -3.64
CA THR A 342 0.01 8.38 -3.20
C THR A 342 -0.51 7.63 -1.97
N CYS A 343 -1.05 8.35 -0.96
CA CYS A 343 -1.64 7.70 0.22
C CYS A 343 -2.87 6.85 -0.13
N ALA A 344 -3.71 7.30 -1.08
CA ALA A 344 -4.88 6.55 -1.52
C ALA A 344 -4.47 5.27 -2.26
N SER A 345 -3.40 5.33 -3.06
CA SER A 345 -2.82 4.16 -3.73
C SER A 345 -2.28 3.13 -2.71
N ILE A 346 -1.57 3.58 -1.68
CA ILE A 346 -1.10 2.71 -0.59
C ILE A 346 -2.30 2.09 0.17
N ALA A 347 -3.30 2.90 0.50
CA ALA A 347 -4.51 2.42 1.18
C ALA A 347 -5.28 1.40 0.32
N ASN A 348 -5.30 1.58 -1.02
CA ASN A 348 -5.88 0.61 -1.95
C ASN A 348 -5.13 -0.74 -1.93
N VAL A 349 -3.80 -0.74 -1.78
CA VAL A 349 -3.01 -1.97 -1.59
C VAL A 349 -3.43 -2.67 -0.29
N TYR A 350 -3.51 -1.94 0.84
CA TYR A 350 -3.93 -2.51 2.13
C TYR A 350 -5.35 -3.10 2.09
N TRP A 351 -6.27 -2.42 1.43
CA TRP A 351 -7.65 -2.90 1.27
C TRP A 351 -7.72 -4.17 0.43
N ASN A 352 -7.05 -4.20 -0.73
CA ASN A 352 -7.05 -5.37 -1.61
C ASN A 352 -6.36 -6.59 -0.98
N GLN A 353 -5.30 -6.38 -0.19
CA GLN A 353 -4.67 -7.47 0.58
C GLN A 353 -5.67 -8.11 1.55
N ARG A 354 -6.43 -7.31 2.31
CA ARG A 354 -7.45 -7.81 3.24
C ARG A 354 -8.58 -8.54 2.52
N MET A 355 -9.06 -8.01 1.39
CA MET A 355 -10.07 -8.68 0.56
C MET A 355 -9.58 -10.05 0.07
N PHE A 356 -8.30 -10.15 -0.29
CA PHE A 356 -7.68 -11.42 -0.66
C PHE A 356 -7.60 -12.37 0.55
N LEU A 357 -7.10 -11.92 1.69
CA LEU A 357 -6.98 -12.76 2.89
C LEU A 357 -8.34 -13.31 3.36
N GLN A 358 -9.43 -12.58 3.13
CA GLN A 358 -10.79 -13.01 3.45
C GLN A 358 -11.31 -14.07 2.47
N SER A 359 -10.98 -13.99 1.17
CA SER A 359 -11.67 -14.77 0.13
C SER A 359 -10.78 -15.78 -0.60
N GLY A 360 -9.50 -15.47 -0.79
CA GLY A 360 -8.57 -16.25 -1.63
C GLY A 360 -8.71 -16.02 -3.13
N ASP A 361 -9.45 -14.97 -3.57
CA ASP A 361 -9.66 -14.68 -4.99
C ASP A 361 -8.55 -13.77 -5.53
N ALA A 362 -7.85 -14.22 -6.57
CA ALA A 362 -6.72 -13.54 -7.21
C ALA A 362 -7.08 -12.17 -7.80
N LYS A 363 -8.36 -11.88 -8.06
CA LYS A 363 -8.78 -10.57 -8.60
C LYS A 363 -8.37 -9.40 -7.70
N TYR A 364 -8.29 -9.61 -6.38
CA TYR A 364 -7.81 -8.60 -5.45
C TYR A 364 -6.31 -8.40 -5.56
N ILE A 365 -5.56 -9.48 -5.78
CA ILE A 365 -4.11 -9.39 -6.03
C ILE A 365 -3.83 -8.76 -7.40
N ASP A 366 -4.69 -8.92 -8.40
CA ASP A 366 -4.56 -8.24 -9.70
C ASP A 366 -4.63 -6.70 -9.55
N VAL A 367 -5.56 -6.20 -8.73
CA VAL A 367 -5.65 -4.76 -8.40
C VAL A 367 -4.47 -4.31 -7.55
N LEU A 368 -4.10 -5.10 -6.55
CA LEU A 368 -2.96 -4.85 -5.67
C LEU A 368 -1.67 -4.73 -6.49
N GLU A 369 -1.36 -5.70 -7.34
CA GLU A 369 -0.17 -5.71 -8.19
C GLU A 369 -0.12 -4.50 -9.12
N ARG A 370 -1.23 -4.19 -9.80
CA ARG A 370 -1.33 -3.01 -10.66
C ARG A 370 -1.04 -1.73 -9.91
N THR A 371 -1.65 -1.56 -8.73
CA THR A 371 -1.44 -0.38 -7.89
C THR A 371 0.01 -0.31 -7.41
N LEU A 372 0.55 -1.42 -6.95
CA LEU A 372 1.90 -1.54 -6.40
C LEU A 372 2.97 -1.17 -7.44
N TYR A 373 2.91 -1.76 -8.64
CA TYR A 373 3.91 -1.58 -9.69
C TYR A 373 3.77 -0.27 -10.48
N ASN A 374 2.69 0.48 -10.30
CA ASN A 374 2.48 1.74 -11.02
C ASN A 374 2.22 2.91 -10.07
N ALA A 375 1.01 3.07 -9.53
CA ALA A 375 0.64 4.27 -8.77
C ALA A 375 1.36 4.42 -7.44
N ALA A 376 1.56 3.33 -6.67
CA ALA A 376 2.14 3.43 -5.34
C ALA A 376 3.63 3.82 -5.38
N ILE A 377 4.44 3.13 -6.22
CA ILE A 377 5.88 3.43 -6.31
C ILE A 377 6.20 4.67 -7.15
N ALA A 378 5.25 5.17 -7.97
CA ALA A 378 5.41 6.48 -8.61
C ALA A 378 5.48 7.61 -7.59
N GLY A 379 4.89 7.43 -6.41
CA GLY A 379 4.86 8.39 -5.31
C GLY A 379 6.21 8.77 -4.72
N VAL A 380 7.29 8.04 -5.00
CA VAL A 380 8.63 8.31 -4.48
C VAL A 380 9.67 8.23 -5.59
N SER A 381 10.70 9.08 -5.52
CA SER A 381 11.83 9.02 -6.43
C SER A 381 12.67 7.77 -6.21
N LEU A 382 13.48 7.41 -7.20
CA LEU A 382 14.45 6.31 -7.08
C LEU A 382 15.52 6.59 -6.03
N GLU A 383 15.83 7.87 -5.79
CA GLU A 383 16.72 8.36 -4.75
C GLU A 383 16.10 8.34 -3.36
N GLY A 384 14.76 8.29 -3.24
CA GLY A 384 14.03 8.10 -1.99
C GLY A 384 13.75 9.37 -1.17
N ASP A 385 14.05 10.57 -1.68
CA ASP A 385 14.00 11.85 -0.95
C ASP A 385 13.10 12.91 -1.59
N THR A 386 12.43 12.57 -2.69
CA THR A 386 11.44 13.43 -3.33
C THR A 386 10.17 12.65 -3.69
N PHE A 387 9.01 13.33 -3.63
CA PHE A 387 7.72 12.66 -3.59
C PHE A 387 6.68 13.33 -4.50
N PHE A 388 5.77 12.51 -5.04
CA PHE A 388 4.49 12.98 -5.52
C PHE A 388 3.42 12.87 -4.43
N TYR A 389 2.59 13.88 -4.34
CA TYR A 389 1.32 13.85 -3.63
C TYR A 389 0.23 13.36 -4.60
N PRO A 390 -0.19 14.15 -5.62
CA PRO A 390 -0.99 13.65 -6.74
C PRO A 390 -0.13 12.91 -7.79
N ASN A 391 -0.76 11.96 -8.50
CA ASN A 391 -0.14 11.17 -9.56
C ASN A 391 -0.97 11.28 -10.86
N PRO A 392 -0.78 12.32 -11.68
CA PRO A 392 -1.52 12.52 -12.91
C PRO A 392 -1.11 11.52 -14.00
N LEU A 393 -2.01 11.30 -14.97
CA LEU A 393 -1.76 10.46 -16.14
C LEU A 393 -1.38 11.28 -17.39
N GLU A 394 -1.35 12.60 -17.28
CA GLU A 394 -0.93 13.54 -18.32
C GLU A 394 -0.29 14.76 -17.65
N SER A 395 0.82 15.25 -18.21
CA SER A 395 1.47 16.49 -17.80
C SER A 395 1.76 17.34 -19.03
N ASP A 396 1.45 18.63 -18.96
CA ASP A 396 1.80 19.62 -19.99
C ASP A 396 3.11 20.39 -19.65
N GLY A 397 3.77 20.02 -18.57
CA GLY A 397 4.95 20.70 -18.06
C GLY A 397 4.71 22.12 -17.53
N LYS A 398 3.45 22.56 -17.40
CA LYS A 398 3.04 23.91 -16.98
C LYS A 398 2.10 23.91 -15.79
N PHE A 399 1.21 22.93 -15.70
CA PHE A 399 0.30 22.79 -14.57
C PHE A 399 1.04 22.24 -13.36
N ALA A 400 1.15 23.06 -12.31
CA ALA A 400 1.86 22.73 -11.08
C ALA A 400 1.04 21.78 -10.19
N PHE A 401 0.81 20.55 -10.67
CA PHE A 401 -0.09 19.54 -10.08
C PHE A 401 0.34 19.08 -8.68
N ASN A 402 1.65 19.03 -8.41
CA ASN A 402 2.18 18.45 -7.18
C ASN A 402 2.29 19.49 -6.05
N ILE A 403 1.13 19.96 -5.57
CA ILE A 403 1.02 20.98 -4.50
C ILE A 403 1.95 22.17 -4.81
N GLY A 404 1.73 22.78 -5.99
CA GLY A 404 2.49 23.95 -6.46
C GLY A 404 3.83 23.64 -7.14
N ALA A 405 4.14 22.37 -7.41
CA ALA A 405 5.32 21.97 -8.18
C ALA A 405 4.96 21.22 -9.47
N LEU A 406 5.87 21.24 -10.44
CA LEU A 406 5.75 20.58 -11.73
C LEU A 406 6.36 19.18 -11.74
N THR A 407 7.02 18.80 -10.65
CA THR A 407 7.72 17.52 -10.47
C THR A 407 7.66 17.11 -9.00
N ARG A 408 8.35 16.03 -8.62
CA ARG A 408 8.46 15.61 -7.21
C ARG A 408 9.03 16.72 -6.33
N LYS A 409 8.54 16.78 -5.08
CA LYS A 409 9.02 17.72 -4.04
C LYS A 409 9.70 16.94 -2.91
N PRO A 410 10.71 17.56 -2.26
CA PRO A 410 11.33 16.93 -1.09
C PRO A 410 10.36 16.76 0.10
N TRP A 411 9.42 17.69 0.30
CA TRP A 411 8.51 17.66 1.44
C TRP A 411 7.25 18.52 1.24
N PHE A 412 6.26 18.35 2.12
CA PHE A 412 4.98 19.06 2.09
C PHE A 412 4.60 19.55 3.49
N ASP A 413 3.79 20.59 3.57
CA ASP A 413 3.20 21.05 4.85
C ASP A 413 2.35 19.94 5.50
N SER A 414 1.56 19.24 4.69
CA SER A 414 0.91 17.97 5.03
C SER A 414 1.76 16.82 4.48
N SER A 415 2.53 16.15 5.33
CA SER A 415 3.55 15.18 4.86
C SER A 415 3.07 13.73 4.92
N CYS A 416 1.76 13.51 4.77
CA CYS A 416 1.20 12.16 4.85
C CYS A 416 1.77 11.21 3.77
N CYS A 417 2.00 11.67 2.53
CA CYS A 417 2.50 10.83 1.46
C CYS A 417 3.94 10.36 1.67
N PRO A 418 4.94 11.22 1.99
CA PRO A 418 6.30 10.79 2.32
C PRO A 418 6.34 9.80 3.48
N THR A 419 5.62 10.08 4.56
CA THR A 419 5.61 9.23 5.76
C THR A 419 4.85 7.91 5.54
N ASN A 420 3.80 7.91 4.70
CA ASN A 420 3.15 6.67 4.26
C ASN A 420 4.07 5.81 3.39
N ILE A 421 4.85 6.39 2.47
CA ILE A 421 5.88 5.67 1.70
C ILE A 421 6.89 5.03 2.65
N ALA A 422 7.39 5.77 3.64
CA ALA A 422 8.38 5.28 4.60
C ALA A 422 7.91 4.02 5.35
N ARG A 423 6.61 3.93 5.72
CA ARG A 423 6.06 2.74 6.39
C ARG A 423 5.60 1.64 5.43
N PHE A 424 5.26 1.99 4.19
CA PHE A 424 4.71 1.05 3.21
C PHE A 424 5.79 0.18 2.56
N ILE A 425 6.88 0.78 2.07
CA ILE A 425 7.91 0.06 1.31
C ILE A 425 8.50 -1.13 2.06
N PRO A 426 8.83 -1.05 3.36
CA PRO A 426 9.38 -2.21 4.09
C PRO A 426 8.38 -3.38 4.22
N SER A 427 7.07 -3.12 4.12
CA SER A 427 6.03 -4.14 4.24
C SER A 427 5.71 -4.89 2.93
N VAL A 428 6.30 -4.49 1.80
CA VAL A 428 6.01 -5.11 0.48
C VAL A 428 6.15 -6.64 0.46
N PRO A 429 7.12 -7.26 1.15
CA PRO A 429 7.23 -8.71 1.17
C PRO A 429 6.02 -9.46 1.77
N ASP A 430 5.15 -8.81 2.57
CA ASP A 430 3.92 -9.41 3.10
C ASP A 430 2.89 -9.77 2.01
N TYR A 431 3.03 -9.20 0.81
CA TYR A 431 2.08 -9.41 -0.28
C TYR A 431 2.48 -10.56 -1.21
N ILE A 432 3.69 -11.13 -1.06
CA ILE A 432 4.25 -12.11 -2.00
C ILE A 432 3.64 -13.50 -1.80
N TYR A 433 3.50 -13.93 -0.55
CA TYR A 433 3.01 -15.25 -0.19
C TYR A 433 1.93 -15.21 0.88
N ALA A 434 1.06 -16.22 0.84
CA ALA A 434 0.10 -16.46 1.91
C ALA A 434 -0.08 -17.96 2.16
N VAL A 435 -0.67 -18.31 3.30
CA VAL A 435 -0.96 -19.70 3.68
C VAL A 435 -2.40 -19.84 4.14
N ARG A 436 -2.97 -20.99 3.89
CA ARG A 436 -4.25 -21.43 4.45
C ARG A 436 -4.15 -22.91 4.70
N GLU A 437 -4.25 -23.33 5.97
CA GLU A 437 -4.17 -24.74 6.39
C GLU A 437 -3.09 -25.54 5.63
N ASP A 438 -3.48 -26.17 4.51
CA ASP A 438 -2.65 -27.03 3.68
C ASP A 438 -2.29 -26.42 2.31
N ALA A 439 -2.43 -25.12 2.15
CA ALA A 439 -2.16 -24.44 0.90
C ALA A 439 -1.16 -23.29 1.06
N VAL A 440 -0.21 -23.20 0.13
CA VAL A 440 0.66 -22.03 -0.06
C VAL A 440 0.18 -21.27 -1.30
N PHE A 441 -0.07 -19.97 -1.15
CA PHE A 441 -0.40 -19.06 -2.24
C PHE A 441 0.86 -18.30 -2.67
N VAL A 442 1.14 -18.28 -3.96
CA VAL A 442 2.15 -17.42 -4.58
C VAL A 442 1.41 -16.29 -5.30
N ASN A 443 1.37 -15.12 -4.69
CA ASN A 443 0.57 -13.97 -5.10
C ASN A 443 1.31 -13.03 -6.05
N LEU A 444 2.54 -12.64 -5.69
CA LEU A 444 3.38 -11.77 -6.51
C LEU A 444 4.63 -12.50 -6.97
N PHE A 445 5.07 -12.17 -8.18
CA PHE A 445 6.29 -12.74 -8.74
C PHE A 445 7.46 -11.80 -8.46
N VAL A 446 8.16 -12.11 -7.37
CA VAL A 446 9.33 -11.35 -6.91
C VAL A 446 10.42 -12.34 -6.54
N PRO A 447 11.65 -12.22 -7.09
CA PRO A 447 12.76 -13.07 -6.67
C PRO A 447 12.95 -13.01 -5.16
N SER A 448 12.75 -14.13 -4.51
CA SER A 448 12.72 -14.20 -3.05
C SER A 448 12.87 -15.62 -2.53
N GLU A 449 13.18 -15.73 -1.24
CA GLU A 449 13.11 -16.97 -0.47
C GLU A 449 12.21 -16.74 0.73
N ALA A 450 11.17 -17.56 0.85
CA ALA A 450 10.21 -17.50 1.94
C ALA A 450 10.18 -18.79 2.75
N LYS A 451 9.94 -18.67 4.05
CA LYS A 451 9.68 -19.78 4.96
C LYS A 451 8.23 -19.73 5.40
N ALA A 452 7.40 -20.55 4.77
CA ALA A 452 5.96 -20.64 5.04
C ALA A 452 5.68 -21.79 6.02
N ASP A 453 4.77 -21.58 6.98
CA ASP A 453 4.26 -22.67 7.82
C ASP A 453 3.04 -23.29 7.16
N VAL A 454 3.09 -24.58 6.87
CA VAL A 454 1.98 -25.34 6.29
C VAL A 454 1.61 -26.47 7.25
N ARG A 455 0.46 -26.39 7.92
CA ARG A 455 0.04 -27.36 8.93
C ARG A 455 1.10 -27.61 10.03
N GLY A 456 1.71 -26.54 10.56
CA GLY A 456 2.69 -26.63 11.63
C GLY A 456 4.08 -27.14 11.19
N ALA A 457 4.35 -27.20 9.87
CA ALA A 457 5.66 -27.59 9.38
C ALA A 457 6.17 -26.62 8.29
N PRO A 458 7.46 -26.23 8.36
CA PRO A 458 8.03 -25.27 7.46
C PRO A 458 8.17 -25.83 6.03
N VAL A 459 7.84 -24.97 5.07
CA VAL A 459 8.08 -25.17 3.64
C VAL A 459 8.87 -23.97 3.14
N VAL A 460 10.05 -24.19 2.57
CA VAL A 460 10.81 -23.14 1.90
C VAL A 460 10.33 -23.03 0.46
N VAL A 461 9.93 -21.81 0.07
CA VAL A 461 9.58 -21.47 -1.31
C VAL A 461 10.60 -20.46 -1.81
N ARG A 462 11.30 -20.79 -2.90
CA ARG A 462 12.22 -19.87 -3.57
C ARG A 462 11.69 -19.51 -4.94
N GLN A 463 11.64 -18.22 -5.26
CA GLN A 463 11.32 -17.70 -6.59
C GLN A 463 12.58 -17.23 -7.31
N GLU A 464 12.73 -17.66 -8.56
CA GLU A 464 13.76 -17.21 -9.51
C GLU A 464 13.04 -16.63 -10.73
N THR A 465 13.21 -15.35 -11.01
CA THR A 465 12.54 -14.64 -12.11
C THR A 465 13.21 -13.31 -12.42
N GLU A 466 13.01 -12.77 -13.62
CA GLU A 466 13.34 -11.39 -14.02
C GLU A 466 12.09 -10.48 -14.04
N TYR A 467 11.00 -10.89 -13.38
CA TYR A 467 9.76 -10.11 -13.30
C TYR A 467 10.01 -8.74 -12.61
N PRO A 468 9.46 -7.63 -13.11
CA PRO A 468 8.42 -7.50 -14.12
C PRO A 468 8.94 -7.39 -15.57
N TRP A 469 10.19 -7.72 -15.84
CA TRP A 469 10.82 -7.56 -17.16
C TRP A 469 10.70 -8.78 -18.06
N ASP A 470 10.55 -9.96 -17.48
CA ASP A 470 10.33 -11.24 -18.17
C ASP A 470 9.21 -12.04 -17.52
N GLY A 471 8.53 -12.89 -18.28
CA GLY A 471 7.37 -13.66 -17.82
C GLY A 471 7.71 -15.02 -17.23
N ARG A 472 8.97 -15.44 -17.25
CA ARG A 472 9.37 -16.74 -16.69
C ARG A 472 9.54 -16.64 -15.19
N VAL A 473 8.85 -17.52 -14.46
CA VAL A 473 8.94 -17.67 -13.01
C VAL A 473 9.22 -19.13 -12.68
N THR A 474 10.28 -19.38 -11.93
CA THR A 474 10.60 -20.72 -11.40
C THR A 474 10.43 -20.73 -9.89
N LEU A 475 9.57 -21.60 -9.41
CA LEU A 475 9.35 -21.85 -7.99
C LEU A 475 10.05 -23.15 -7.59
N ARG A 476 10.92 -23.11 -6.59
CA ARG A 476 11.48 -24.30 -5.95
C ARG A 476 10.77 -24.52 -4.63
N ILE A 477 10.15 -25.68 -4.48
CA ILE A 477 9.37 -26.05 -3.30
C ILE A 477 10.21 -27.04 -2.49
N ALA A 478 10.48 -26.71 -1.23
CA ALA A 478 11.33 -27.52 -0.38
C ALA A 478 10.70 -27.69 1.02
N PRO A 479 9.79 -28.65 1.21
CA PRO A 479 9.41 -29.11 2.55
C PRO A 479 10.59 -29.86 3.19
N GLU A 480 10.65 -29.96 4.49
CA GLU A 480 11.69 -30.72 5.20
C GLU A 480 11.69 -32.22 4.84
N SER A 481 10.52 -32.78 4.56
CA SER A 481 10.31 -34.14 4.08
C SER A 481 9.12 -34.18 3.12
N ALA A 482 9.05 -35.22 2.29
CA ALA A 482 7.96 -35.38 1.35
C ALA A 482 6.59 -35.43 2.05
N ARG A 483 5.66 -34.52 1.66
CA ARG A 483 4.35 -34.38 2.31
C ARG A 483 3.29 -33.80 1.37
N PRO A 484 1.99 -34.13 1.55
CA PRO A 484 0.91 -33.62 0.71
C PRO A 484 0.48 -32.22 1.15
N PHE A 485 0.41 -31.28 0.19
CA PHE A 485 -0.22 -29.96 0.33
C PHE A 485 -0.51 -29.35 -1.06
N GLU A 486 -1.22 -28.22 -1.07
CA GLU A 486 -1.48 -27.46 -2.30
C GLU A 486 -0.45 -26.33 -2.46
N VAL A 487 0.00 -26.12 -3.70
CA VAL A 487 0.66 -24.88 -4.13
C VAL A 487 -0.28 -24.19 -5.13
N ARG A 488 -0.67 -22.98 -4.81
CA ARG A 488 -1.56 -22.14 -5.61
C ARG A 488 -0.75 -21.03 -6.26
N VAL A 489 -0.53 -21.14 -7.57
CA VAL A 489 0.24 -20.15 -8.35
C VAL A 489 -0.74 -19.23 -9.05
N ARG A 490 -0.68 -17.92 -8.74
CA ARG A 490 -1.57 -16.94 -9.36
C ARG A 490 -1.34 -16.88 -10.87
N ILE A 491 -2.44 -16.80 -11.62
CA ILE A 491 -2.42 -16.46 -13.04
C ILE A 491 -2.93 -15.02 -13.16
N PRO A 492 -2.04 -14.03 -13.40
CA PRO A 492 -2.43 -12.64 -13.46
C PRO A 492 -3.52 -12.36 -14.48
N GLY A 493 -4.46 -11.48 -14.16
CA GLY A 493 -5.55 -11.09 -15.05
C GLY A 493 -5.06 -10.57 -16.39
N TRP A 494 -3.96 -9.80 -16.41
CA TRP A 494 -3.35 -9.30 -17.65
C TRP A 494 -2.82 -10.44 -18.56
N ALA A 495 -2.29 -11.51 -17.99
CA ALA A 495 -1.87 -12.71 -18.72
C ALA A 495 -3.07 -13.54 -19.21
N ALA A 496 -4.21 -13.46 -18.51
CA ALA A 496 -5.48 -14.08 -18.88
C ALA A 496 -6.37 -13.18 -19.77
N GLY A 497 -5.83 -12.10 -20.34
CA GLY A 497 -6.53 -11.23 -21.30
C GLY A 497 -7.41 -10.14 -20.68
N ARG A 498 -7.23 -9.82 -19.38
CA ARG A 498 -8.02 -8.80 -18.66
C ARG A 498 -7.08 -7.79 -18.00
N PRO A 499 -7.06 -6.51 -18.44
CA PRO A 499 -6.24 -5.46 -17.78
C PRO A 499 -6.59 -5.28 -16.31
N VAL A 500 -7.88 -5.26 -15.99
CA VAL A 500 -8.43 -5.18 -14.62
C VAL A 500 -9.57 -6.19 -14.48
N PRO A 501 -9.97 -6.58 -13.26
CA PRO A 501 -11.03 -7.59 -13.05
C PRO A 501 -12.45 -7.01 -13.23
N SER A 502 -12.64 -6.21 -14.28
CA SER A 502 -13.92 -5.59 -14.67
C SER A 502 -13.93 -5.24 -16.17
N GLY A 503 -15.02 -4.63 -16.63
CA GLY A 503 -15.14 -4.11 -17.99
C GLY A 503 -14.65 -2.67 -18.19
N LEU A 504 -14.09 -2.02 -17.16
CA LEU A 504 -13.64 -0.62 -17.23
C LEU A 504 -12.52 -0.42 -18.26
N TYR A 505 -11.64 -1.40 -18.39
CA TYR A 505 -10.58 -1.43 -19.39
C TYR A 505 -10.59 -2.77 -20.11
N ARG A 506 -10.26 -2.74 -21.41
CA ARG A 506 -10.13 -3.94 -22.23
C ARG A 506 -8.95 -3.82 -23.18
N TYR A 507 -8.40 -4.92 -23.57
CA TYR A 507 -7.40 -4.94 -24.64
C TYR A 507 -8.03 -4.65 -25.98
N ALA A 508 -7.37 -3.83 -26.78
CA ALA A 508 -7.77 -3.51 -28.16
C ALA A 508 -7.33 -4.63 -29.14
N ASP A 509 -6.40 -5.45 -28.73
CA ASP A 509 -5.83 -6.56 -29.51
C ASP A 509 -6.16 -7.92 -28.88
N THR A 510 -6.05 -8.98 -29.68
CA THR A 510 -6.13 -10.37 -29.22
C THR A 510 -4.72 -10.96 -29.19
N VAL A 511 -4.24 -11.35 -28.01
CA VAL A 511 -2.98 -12.10 -27.90
C VAL A 511 -3.29 -13.58 -27.88
N ALA A 512 -2.68 -14.33 -28.81
CA ALA A 512 -2.97 -15.73 -29.02
C ALA A 512 -2.17 -16.69 -28.12
N ARG A 513 -1.15 -16.21 -27.37
CA ARG A 513 -0.31 -17.10 -26.58
C ARG A 513 -0.84 -17.23 -25.15
N PRO A 514 -1.28 -18.43 -24.72
CA PRO A 514 -1.62 -18.70 -23.33
C PRO A 514 -0.35 -18.76 -22.44
N PHE A 515 -0.53 -18.70 -21.12
CA PHE A 515 0.51 -19.06 -20.17
C PHE A 515 0.77 -20.58 -20.22
N GLU A 516 1.99 -20.98 -19.86
CA GLU A 516 2.38 -22.39 -19.75
C GLU A 516 2.87 -22.71 -18.34
N LEU A 517 2.49 -23.88 -17.83
CA LEU A 517 2.96 -24.42 -16.55
C LEU A 517 3.69 -25.75 -16.73
N ARG A 518 4.81 -25.88 -16.04
CA ARG A 518 5.58 -27.14 -16.00
C ARG A 518 5.87 -27.53 -14.55
N LEU A 519 5.78 -28.82 -14.27
CA LEU A 519 6.17 -29.43 -13.00
C LEU A 519 7.35 -30.36 -13.26
N ASN A 520 8.48 -30.09 -12.62
CA ASN A 520 9.74 -30.85 -12.83
C ASN A 520 10.12 -30.97 -14.32
N GLY A 521 9.84 -29.93 -15.11
CA GLY A 521 10.11 -29.88 -16.55
C GLY A 521 9.00 -30.42 -17.43
N GLU A 522 8.04 -31.18 -16.92
CA GLU A 522 6.90 -31.71 -17.65
C GLU A 522 5.73 -30.71 -17.70
N ALA A 523 5.13 -30.52 -18.87
CA ALA A 523 3.98 -29.63 -19.03
C ALA A 523 2.76 -30.18 -18.27
N ILE A 524 2.08 -29.31 -17.53
CA ILE A 524 0.87 -29.66 -16.77
C ILE A 524 -0.27 -28.68 -17.08
N THR A 525 -1.50 -29.15 -16.90
CA THR A 525 -2.72 -28.34 -17.01
C THR A 525 -3.50 -28.46 -15.71
N PRO A 526 -3.14 -27.70 -14.67
CA PRO A 526 -3.83 -27.76 -13.38
C PRO A 526 -5.22 -27.11 -13.47
N ALA A 527 -6.09 -27.45 -12.52
CA ALA A 527 -7.37 -26.78 -12.37
C ALA A 527 -7.13 -25.30 -12.01
N LEU A 528 -7.88 -24.40 -12.64
CA LEU A 528 -7.93 -23.00 -12.26
C LEU A 528 -9.08 -22.77 -11.28
N ARG A 529 -8.76 -22.24 -10.09
CA ARG A 529 -9.75 -21.86 -9.06
C ARG A 529 -9.42 -20.47 -8.54
N ASP A 530 -10.39 -19.57 -8.56
CA ASP A 530 -10.27 -18.21 -8.05
C ASP A 530 -9.03 -17.46 -8.60
N GLY A 531 -8.67 -17.72 -9.87
CA GLY A 531 -7.51 -17.13 -10.53
C GLY A 531 -6.15 -17.78 -10.21
N TYR A 532 -6.14 -18.91 -9.52
CA TYR A 532 -4.94 -19.70 -9.22
C TYR A 532 -4.90 -21.02 -9.99
N ALA A 533 -3.74 -21.38 -10.48
CA ALA A 533 -3.40 -22.74 -10.89
C ALA A 533 -3.15 -23.56 -9.61
N VAL A 534 -3.99 -24.56 -9.35
CA VAL A 534 -3.96 -25.36 -8.14
C VAL A 534 -3.21 -26.66 -8.39
N ILE A 535 -2.07 -26.86 -7.71
CA ILE A 535 -1.24 -28.06 -7.83
C ILE A 535 -1.27 -28.80 -6.49
N SER A 536 -2.07 -29.86 -6.41
CA SER A 536 -2.22 -30.70 -5.21
C SER A 536 -1.46 -32.01 -5.39
N ARG A 537 -0.44 -32.24 -4.57
CA ARG A 537 0.38 -33.45 -4.61
C ARG A 537 1.20 -33.65 -3.34
N THR A 538 1.87 -34.79 -3.23
CA THR A 538 2.99 -34.97 -2.30
C THR A 538 4.21 -34.26 -2.87
N TRP A 539 4.63 -33.18 -2.23
CA TRP A 539 5.83 -32.41 -2.59
C TRP A 539 7.06 -33.01 -1.93
N ALA A 540 8.12 -33.14 -2.70
CA ALA A 540 9.45 -33.52 -2.23
C ALA A 540 10.41 -32.32 -2.24
N PRO A 541 11.45 -32.32 -1.39
CA PRO A 541 12.47 -31.28 -1.43
C PRO A 541 13.09 -31.15 -2.82
N GLY A 542 13.03 -29.96 -3.40
CA GLY A 542 13.60 -29.66 -4.74
C GLY A 542 12.62 -29.77 -5.91
N ASP A 543 11.36 -30.14 -5.70
CA ASP A 543 10.35 -30.05 -6.74
C ASP A 543 10.26 -28.61 -7.28
N THR A 544 10.07 -28.49 -8.62
CA THR A 544 10.03 -27.20 -9.30
C THR A 544 8.73 -27.00 -10.06
N VAL A 545 8.19 -25.78 -9.97
CA VAL A 545 7.10 -25.31 -10.85
C VAL A 545 7.64 -24.17 -11.70
N THR A 546 7.55 -24.27 -13.01
CA THR A 546 7.90 -23.17 -13.91
C THR A 546 6.62 -22.64 -14.57
N LEU A 547 6.40 -21.34 -14.46
CA LEU A 547 5.33 -20.59 -15.11
C LEU A 547 5.94 -19.69 -16.17
N ASP A 548 5.47 -19.81 -17.42
CA ASP A 548 5.80 -18.92 -18.52
C ASP A 548 4.59 -18.03 -18.86
N LEU A 549 4.67 -16.75 -18.53
CA LEU A 549 3.63 -15.75 -18.79
C LEU A 549 3.88 -15.02 -20.11
N PRO A 550 2.83 -14.75 -20.91
CA PRO A 550 2.99 -14.01 -22.18
C PRO A 550 3.22 -12.53 -21.93
N MET A 551 4.47 -12.07 -22.00
CA MET A 551 4.87 -10.66 -21.81
C MET A 551 4.79 -9.83 -23.10
N ALA A 552 3.71 -9.99 -23.88
CA ALA A 552 3.46 -9.17 -25.06
C ALA A 552 3.12 -7.72 -24.66
N VAL A 553 3.51 -6.77 -25.50
CA VAL A 553 3.03 -5.38 -25.38
C VAL A 553 1.57 -5.34 -25.82
N ARG A 554 0.71 -4.76 -24.99
CA ARG A 554 -0.73 -4.71 -25.20
C ARG A 554 -1.24 -3.27 -25.23
N ARG A 555 -2.21 -3.04 -26.11
CA ARG A 555 -2.97 -1.79 -26.14
C ARG A 555 -4.23 -1.92 -25.33
N VAL A 556 -4.49 -0.92 -24.48
CA VAL A 556 -5.66 -0.88 -23.60
C VAL A 556 -6.54 0.28 -24.01
N VAL A 557 -7.84 0.04 -24.10
CA VAL A 557 -8.87 1.06 -24.28
C VAL A 557 -9.80 1.07 -23.08
N ALA A 558 -10.27 2.25 -22.70
CA ALA A 558 -11.23 2.42 -21.62
C ALA A 558 -12.68 2.21 -22.11
N ASP A 559 -13.58 1.99 -21.16
CA ASP A 559 -15.02 2.09 -21.39
C ASP A 559 -15.34 3.48 -21.95
N GLU A 560 -16.24 3.59 -22.93
CA GLU A 560 -16.56 4.84 -23.62
C GLU A 560 -17.22 5.89 -22.70
N ARG A 561 -17.72 5.48 -21.54
CA ARG A 561 -18.21 6.39 -20.50
C ARG A 561 -17.10 7.19 -19.82
N VAL A 562 -15.85 6.74 -19.90
CA VAL A 562 -14.67 7.50 -19.46
C VAL A 562 -14.34 8.54 -20.54
N GLU A 563 -14.95 9.73 -20.44
CA GLU A 563 -14.86 10.77 -21.46
C GLU A 563 -13.42 11.20 -21.78
N ALA A 564 -12.57 11.31 -20.77
CA ALA A 564 -11.16 11.70 -20.93
C ALA A 564 -10.36 10.73 -21.81
N ASN A 565 -10.83 9.49 -21.99
CA ASN A 565 -10.11 8.43 -22.71
C ASN A 565 -10.80 8.00 -24.01
N ARG A 566 -11.87 8.69 -24.43
CA ARG A 566 -12.50 8.45 -25.75
C ARG A 566 -11.49 8.71 -26.86
N GLY A 567 -11.35 7.75 -27.78
CA GLY A 567 -10.40 7.85 -28.88
C GLY A 567 -8.93 7.83 -28.44
N ARG A 568 -8.63 7.38 -27.23
CA ARG A 568 -7.27 7.20 -26.73
C ARG A 568 -6.96 5.73 -26.47
N VAL A 569 -5.66 5.45 -26.34
CA VAL A 569 -5.10 4.12 -26.07
C VAL A 569 -3.95 4.26 -25.08
N ALA A 570 -3.92 3.41 -24.08
CA ALA A 570 -2.77 3.21 -23.22
C ALA A 570 -1.98 1.96 -23.64
N VAL A 571 -0.74 1.87 -23.24
CA VAL A 571 0.15 0.74 -23.52
C VAL A 571 0.61 0.10 -22.23
N GLU A 572 0.54 -1.23 -22.16
CA GLU A 572 1.07 -1.98 -21.02
C GLU A 572 1.86 -3.21 -21.45
N ARG A 573 2.74 -3.68 -20.59
CA ARG A 573 3.48 -4.94 -20.74
C ARG A 573 3.62 -5.61 -19.39
N GLY A 574 3.04 -6.80 -19.24
CA GLY A 574 2.93 -7.44 -17.94
C GLY A 574 2.14 -6.56 -16.95
N PRO A 575 2.65 -6.35 -15.72
CA PRO A 575 1.99 -5.52 -14.71
C PRO A 575 2.20 -4.01 -14.93
N LEU A 576 3.11 -3.62 -15.82
CA LEU A 576 3.55 -2.24 -16.00
C LEU A 576 2.71 -1.50 -17.04
N VAL A 577 2.21 -0.33 -16.64
CA VAL A 577 1.66 0.69 -17.53
C VAL A 577 2.80 1.56 -18.03
N TYR A 578 2.78 1.96 -19.28
CA TYR A 578 3.81 2.77 -19.92
C TYR A 578 3.32 4.18 -20.22
N ALA A 579 4.23 5.13 -20.21
CA ALA A 579 3.99 6.52 -20.55
C ALA A 579 5.02 7.01 -21.57
N ALA A 580 4.60 7.92 -22.46
CA ALA A 580 5.50 8.73 -23.26
C ALA A 580 5.96 9.92 -22.43
N GLU A 581 7.26 10.18 -22.35
CA GLU A 581 7.84 11.34 -21.67
C GLU A 581 8.56 12.22 -22.68
N GLY A 582 8.37 13.55 -22.58
CA GLY A 582 8.89 14.51 -23.56
C GLY A 582 10.38 14.40 -23.78
N ILE A 583 11.17 14.18 -22.73
CA ILE A 583 12.62 14.08 -22.81
C ILE A 583 13.12 12.99 -23.78
N ASP A 584 12.35 11.94 -23.98
CA ASP A 584 12.67 10.85 -24.93
C ASP A 584 12.00 11.05 -26.30
N ASN A 585 11.17 12.11 -26.49
CA ASN A 585 10.24 12.26 -27.60
C ASN A 585 10.18 13.72 -28.10
N ASP A 586 11.31 14.37 -28.34
CA ASP A 586 11.46 15.74 -28.87
C ASP A 586 10.67 16.81 -28.07
N ASN A 587 10.50 16.58 -26.76
CA ASN A 587 9.73 17.40 -25.81
C ASN A 587 8.24 17.60 -26.17
N SER A 588 7.64 16.72 -26.98
CA SER A 588 6.24 16.79 -27.37
C SER A 588 5.64 15.39 -27.43
N VAL A 589 4.64 15.13 -26.58
CA VAL A 589 3.95 13.82 -26.51
C VAL A 589 2.43 13.91 -26.50
N LEU A 590 1.87 15.09 -26.23
CA LEU A 590 0.42 15.26 -26.10
C LEU A 590 -0.31 15.16 -27.44
N ASP A 591 0.40 15.34 -28.54
CA ASP A 591 -0.12 15.26 -29.91
C ASP A 591 0.13 13.91 -30.60
N LEU A 592 0.74 12.95 -29.88
CA LEU A 592 1.06 11.65 -30.45
C LEU A 592 -0.21 10.85 -30.75
N VAL A 593 -0.25 10.31 -31.97
CA VAL A 593 -1.32 9.41 -32.46
C VAL A 593 -0.72 8.02 -32.67
N MET A 594 -1.13 7.08 -31.84
CA MET A 594 -0.68 5.68 -31.86
C MET A 594 -1.51 4.85 -32.84
N PRO A 595 -0.96 4.39 -33.96
CA PRO A 595 -1.69 3.53 -34.88
C PRO A 595 -2.04 2.16 -34.25
N ASP A 596 -3.21 1.64 -34.56
CA ASP A 596 -3.60 0.28 -34.14
C ASP A 596 -2.65 -0.80 -34.68
N ALA A 597 -2.03 -0.57 -35.84
CA ALA A 597 -1.07 -1.47 -36.47
C ALA A 597 0.38 -1.29 -35.98
N ALA A 598 0.64 -0.33 -35.05
CA ALA A 598 2.01 -0.09 -34.57
C ALA A 598 2.59 -1.32 -33.91
N THR A 599 3.81 -1.66 -34.25
CA THR A 599 4.61 -2.72 -33.63
C THR A 599 5.53 -2.11 -32.57
N PHE A 600 5.96 -2.90 -31.61
CA PHE A 600 6.82 -2.45 -30.53
C PHE A 600 8.09 -3.29 -30.47
N ASP A 601 9.22 -2.61 -30.43
CA ASP A 601 10.50 -3.20 -30.05
C ASP A 601 10.70 -3.05 -28.54
N VAL A 602 11.02 -4.14 -27.87
CA VAL A 602 11.22 -4.20 -26.42
C VAL A 602 12.72 -4.17 -26.14
N GLU A 603 13.21 -3.11 -25.46
CA GLU A 603 14.63 -2.91 -25.20
C GLU A 603 14.91 -2.76 -23.71
N ARG A 604 15.81 -3.60 -23.17
CA ARG A 604 16.28 -3.46 -21.78
C ARG A 604 17.36 -2.38 -21.69
N ARG A 605 17.18 -1.40 -20.81
CA ARG A 605 18.11 -0.30 -20.54
C ARG A 605 18.57 -0.32 -19.07
N PRO A 606 19.61 -1.09 -18.73
CA PRO A 606 20.05 -1.25 -17.33
C PRO A 606 20.68 0.01 -16.73
N ALA A 607 21.18 0.93 -17.57
CA ALA A 607 21.94 2.10 -17.14
C ALA A 607 21.08 3.32 -16.76
N ILE A 608 19.76 3.30 -17.02
CA ILE A 608 18.88 4.45 -16.76
C ILE A 608 17.75 4.07 -15.82
N LEU A 609 17.30 5.02 -14.99
CA LEU A 609 16.12 4.92 -14.14
C LEU A 609 16.07 3.63 -13.29
N GLY A 610 17.20 3.21 -12.74
CA GLY A 610 17.33 1.99 -11.95
C GLY A 610 17.26 0.69 -12.76
N GLY A 611 17.40 0.78 -14.08
CA GLY A 611 17.28 -0.35 -15.01
C GLY A 611 15.81 -0.61 -15.37
N ILE A 612 15.43 -0.13 -16.54
CA ILE A 612 14.05 -0.30 -17.07
C ILE A 612 14.05 -1.03 -18.41
N THR A 613 12.88 -1.53 -18.79
CA THR A 613 12.59 -1.94 -20.16
C THR A 613 11.78 -0.83 -20.83
N VAL A 614 12.24 -0.33 -21.97
CA VAL A 614 11.53 0.66 -22.77
C VAL A 614 10.83 -0.02 -23.95
N LEU A 615 9.79 0.62 -24.46
CA LEU A 615 9.10 0.21 -25.66
C LEU A 615 9.34 1.25 -26.75
N LYS A 616 9.87 0.80 -27.89
CA LYS A 616 10.10 1.66 -29.05
C LYS A 616 9.03 1.36 -30.09
N THR A 617 8.51 2.40 -30.72
CA THR A 617 7.53 2.26 -31.80
C THR A 617 7.60 3.47 -32.72
N THR A 618 6.81 3.46 -33.77
CA THR A 618 6.52 4.61 -34.60
C THR A 618 5.06 5.03 -34.39
N ALA A 619 4.86 6.30 -34.03
CA ALA A 619 3.56 6.95 -33.99
C ALA A 619 3.53 8.07 -35.04
N SER A 620 2.44 8.79 -35.16
CA SER A 620 2.38 10.03 -35.92
C SER A 620 2.03 11.20 -35.00
N ASP A 621 2.31 12.40 -35.44
CA ASP A 621 1.69 13.59 -34.88
C ASP A 621 0.30 13.85 -35.52
N ARG A 622 -0.37 14.91 -35.11
CA ARG A 622 -1.70 15.29 -35.66
C ARG A 622 -1.67 15.69 -37.14
N THR A 623 -0.50 15.98 -37.70
CA THR A 623 -0.34 16.27 -39.16
C THR A 623 -0.20 14.99 -39.97
N GLY A 624 -0.03 13.84 -39.32
CA GLY A 624 0.22 12.54 -39.93
C GLY A 624 1.70 12.25 -40.19
N ALA A 625 2.62 13.13 -39.75
CA ALA A 625 4.06 12.88 -39.86
C ALA A 625 4.50 11.76 -38.91
N ALA A 626 5.20 10.75 -39.45
CA ALA A 626 5.71 9.64 -38.66
C ALA A 626 6.84 10.08 -37.72
N ARG A 627 6.81 9.64 -36.47
CA ARG A 627 7.78 9.95 -35.44
C ARG A 627 8.19 8.69 -34.68
N PRO A 628 9.49 8.47 -34.40
CA PRO A 628 9.91 7.45 -33.45
C PRO A 628 9.45 7.85 -32.05
N VAL A 629 8.95 6.88 -31.29
CA VAL A 629 8.44 7.09 -29.93
C VAL A 629 9.06 6.09 -28.98
N VAL A 630 9.48 6.55 -27.81
CA VAL A 630 9.95 5.75 -26.70
C VAL A 630 8.99 5.88 -25.54
N LEU A 631 8.50 4.75 -25.05
CA LEU A 631 7.67 4.66 -23.85
C LEU A 631 8.48 4.06 -22.71
N ILE A 632 8.33 4.63 -21.52
CA ILE A 632 8.94 4.16 -20.27
C ILE A 632 7.87 3.68 -19.29
N PRO A 633 8.20 2.83 -18.30
CA PRO A 633 7.26 2.50 -17.22
C PRO A 633 6.76 3.76 -16.51
N TYR A 634 5.46 3.84 -16.27
CA TYR A 634 4.82 5.02 -15.68
C TYR A 634 5.44 5.44 -14.34
N TYR A 635 5.82 4.49 -13.46
CA TYR A 635 6.42 4.83 -12.17
C TYR A 635 7.75 5.61 -12.31
N ALA A 636 8.42 5.51 -13.46
CA ALA A 636 9.74 6.09 -13.71
C ALA A 636 9.71 7.51 -14.30
N TRP A 637 8.54 8.06 -14.61
CA TRP A 637 8.46 9.40 -15.18
C TRP A 637 8.89 10.50 -14.21
N SER A 638 9.28 11.67 -14.75
CA SER A 638 9.67 12.87 -13.99
C SER A 638 10.89 12.71 -13.06
N HIS A 639 11.78 11.74 -13.35
CA HIS A 639 13.10 11.66 -12.69
C HIS A 639 14.17 12.44 -13.43
N ARG A 640 13.92 12.85 -14.68
CA ARG A 640 14.89 13.48 -15.58
C ARG A 640 14.52 14.92 -15.93
N GLY A 641 13.67 15.55 -15.17
CA GLY A 641 13.28 16.95 -15.33
C GLY A 641 11.78 17.15 -15.59
N ILE A 642 11.43 18.40 -15.86
CA ILE A 642 10.06 18.85 -16.15
C ILE A 642 9.80 18.68 -17.64
N GLY A 643 8.61 18.21 -18.02
CA GLY A 643 8.21 18.05 -19.41
C GLY A 643 6.81 17.51 -19.58
N GLU A 644 6.43 17.34 -20.84
CA GLU A 644 5.20 16.66 -21.17
C GLU A 644 5.28 15.17 -20.83
N MET A 645 4.16 14.60 -20.42
CA MET A 645 4.00 13.17 -20.20
C MET A 645 2.57 12.75 -20.56
N ALA A 646 2.41 11.59 -21.18
CA ALA A 646 1.10 11.00 -21.44
C ALA A 646 1.10 9.48 -21.28
N VAL A 647 0.14 8.98 -20.50
CA VAL A 647 -0.23 7.56 -20.43
C VAL A 647 -1.21 7.21 -21.55
N TRP A 648 -2.19 8.08 -21.78
CA TRP A 648 -3.23 7.91 -22.79
C TRP A 648 -2.91 8.72 -24.05
N LEU A 649 -2.48 8.04 -25.12
CA LEU A 649 -2.15 8.60 -26.42
C LEU A 649 -3.39 8.63 -27.31
N HIS A 650 -3.48 9.54 -28.28
CA HIS A 650 -4.54 9.49 -29.29
C HIS A 650 -4.45 8.19 -30.09
N ARG A 651 -5.60 7.59 -30.42
CA ARG A 651 -5.67 6.35 -31.16
C ARG A 651 -5.88 6.62 -32.65
N GLY A 652 -4.99 6.12 -33.47
CA GLY A 652 -5.14 6.13 -34.93
C GLY A 652 -5.75 4.83 -35.42
N THR A 653 -6.94 4.89 -36.00
CA THR A 653 -7.68 3.73 -36.55
C THR A 653 -7.32 3.40 -38.00
N GLY A 654 -6.39 4.15 -38.64
CA GLY A 654 -5.90 3.95 -39.99
C GLY A 654 -4.63 3.10 -40.07
N PRO A 655 -4.19 2.67 -41.28
CA PRO A 655 -2.89 2.04 -41.46
C PRO A 655 -1.79 3.04 -41.05
N PRO A 656 -0.61 2.53 -40.57
CA PRO A 656 0.51 3.41 -40.23
C PRO A 656 0.90 4.25 -41.45
N ALA A 657 1.22 5.53 -41.24
CA ALA A 657 1.81 6.36 -42.27
C ALA A 657 3.09 5.67 -42.78
N LYS A 658 3.21 5.54 -44.13
CA LYS A 658 4.33 4.87 -44.80
C LYS A 658 5.62 5.65 -44.60
#